data_a77dc65e21cc0aa9a12a314cf6ac6266
#
_entry.id   a77dc65e21cc0aa9a12a314cf6ac6266
#
_cell.length_a   1.000
_cell.length_b   1.000
_cell.length_c   1.000
_cell.angle_alpha   90.00
_cell.angle_beta   90.00
_cell.angle_gamma   90.00
#
_symmetry.space_group_name_H-M   'P 1'
#
loop_
_entity.id
_entity.type
_entity.pdbx_description
1 polymer ?
#
loop_
_entity_poly.entity_id
_entity_poly.type
_entity_poly.pdbx_seq_one_letter_code
_entity_poly.pdbx_strand_id
1 'polypeptide(L)'
;MTILLQQKTEILQFMKERNFIYRFLAKSLFLPPTQEIFKFYIENRHLVLSILPETDNGLKFLEQGLLDMAQYRAEKWQALEKEHERLFFNSGPVPVYPWESVYTGEHILYDAHTLAVKSEYRKWQLDIEDPTQGPLDHIGLECSFMAVLTERAMKDLAEDKEDGFVENIKAQQHFLQAHIAGFAGLFCEKLRKAAACDFYRGLGFFLEFWIKSDLQNLTELLALLLKDKSREIKFPLRKQVLPESFLAADTFYIGLKHSAETGKQMKIVPTAGRNNCGGCCVVKAHVQDGNILKVTTDSEPDAPESPQVRACVRAYGYRRTFLSPDRLKYPMKRVGERGEGKFVRISWDEALDLLALETKRIKKCYGAASRYVNYAWGYSGAVQAMRLAKRLLALDGGYLDFYNSYSSACTSYATPYTYGTKFTGNTPDDYVHSKLIILWGHNPAETIFGTNTTYYLKKAKESGTKIIVVDPRYSMTAAALADEWIPVRPTTDNALMDAMAYTIFTENLHDQKFLDTFCLGFDASHMPVGIDGKESYCAYLLGEKDGIAKTPAWAAKITGVPEIKIQQLARDYALMKPAALIQGYGPQRHAYGEQPVRGGTVLAAMTGNVGIAGGCASGAGATDRHGVLSVPTGENPFPGRIPCYLWTEAVAAGEKMSATEHGLEGVTNLDSGIKMLWNMSGQCLLNQHGDINKTMEILKDTTKCEFIVCSDIFMTPSAKFADLLLPGTTVFEEDNMRSPWGSGDYICSMSQVIEPPFACRPEYEWMKDVAERLGIREAFTEGHESMADWCAALYHKMQQAHPELPAYEKFRQRGIFKWAHTEPQIAFAAQIADFAKNPFPTPSGKIEIFSPRLYALNKPEEIPAVPKYIRAWEGPEDALREKYPLQMIGWHYARRCHSVHDNNEAMEEAFRQEMWMNPQDAAARNIVNGDRAEVFNDRGKMQIFVKVTPRIMPGVISVPQGAWFSPDGKGIDQRGSINVLTSLKATPLAKGNAQHTNLVDVKKIQCEEGGA
;
A
#
# COMPACT_ATOMS: atom_id res chain seq x y z
N MET A 1 4.74 49.02 -40.51
CA MET A 1 5.45 48.45 -41.67
C MET A 1 6.94 48.84 -41.79
N THR A 2 7.41 49.97 -41.25
CA THR A 2 8.76 50.48 -41.56
C THR A 2 9.87 50.02 -40.60
N ILE A 3 9.57 49.72 -39.33
CA ILE A 3 10.60 49.35 -38.30
C ILE A 3 10.93 47.86 -38.33
N LEU A 4 9.95 46.99 -38.52
CA LEU A 4 10.19 45.54 -38.71
C LEU A 4 11.06 45.27 -39.93
N LEU A 5 10.88 46.04 -41.02
CA LEU A 5 11.71 45.92 -42.22
C LEU A 5 13.15 46.46 -42.02
N GLN A 6 13.35 47.50 -41.21
CA GLN A 6 14.69 48.06 -40.93
C GLN A 6 15.52 47.21 -39.98
N GLN A 7 14.86 46.49 -39.03
CA GLN A 7 15.54 45.66 -38.03
C GLN A 7 15.32 44.14 -38.25
N LYS A 8 14.71 43.74 -39.40
CA LYS A 8 14.41 42.35 -39.73
C LYS A 8 15.59 41.40 -39.57
N THR A 9 16.74 41.81 -40.03
CA THR A 9 17.98 41.02 -39.96
C THR A 9 18.41 40.79 -38.52
N GLU A 10 18.36 41.80 -37.66
CA GLU A 10 18.75 41.73 -36.27
C GLU A 10 17.78 40.88 -35.47
N ILE A 11 16.47 41.06 -35.67
CA ILE A 11 15.43 40.25 -35.06
C ILE A 11 15.55 38.80 -35.49
N LEU A 12 15.83 38.52 -36.77
CA LEU A 12 16.02 37.16 -37.28
C LEU A 12 17.24 36.51 -36.66
N GLN A 13 18.33 37.25 -36.51
CA GLN A 13 19.53 36.72 -35.85
C GLN A 13 19.24 36.38 -34.35
N PHE A 14 18.57 37.27 -33.67
CA PHE A 14 18.16 37.01 -32.28
C PHE A 14 17.25 35.78 -32.15
N MET A 15 16.29 35.60 -33.09
CA MET A 15 15.46 34.39 -33.09
C MET A 15 16.26 33.10 -33.38
N LYS A 16 17.25 33.16 -34.24
CA LYS A 16 18.20 32.05 -34.53
C LYS A 16 18.98 31.66 -33.28
N GLU A 17 19.50 32.63 -32.53
CA GLU A 17 20.23 32.38 -31.29
C GLU A 17 19.33 31.73 -30.24
N ARG A 18 18.10 32.23 -30.09
CA ARG A 18 17.11 31.66 -29.17
C ARG A 18 16.77 30.21 -29.55
N ASN A 19 16.53 29.94 -30.85
CA ASN A 19 16.26 28.57 -31.33
C ASN A 19 17.43 27.64 -31.03
N PHE A 20 18.65 28.07 -31.26
CA PHE A 20 19.87 27.32 -30.95
C PHE A 20 19.96 26.94 -29.48
N ILE A 21 19.69 27.91 -28.58
CA ILE A 21 19.79 27.68 -27.14
C ILE A 21 18.69 26.72 -26.64
N TYR A 22 17.45 26.97 -27.06
CA TYR A 22 16.33 26.12 -26.64
C TYR A 22 16.49 24.66 -27.14
N ARG A 23 17.04 24.45 -28.33
CA ARG A 23 17.38 23.09 -28.80
C ARG A 23 18.52 22.48 -27.99
N PHE A 24 19.55 23.24 -27.62
CA PHE A 24 20.61 22.77 -26.73
C PHE A 24 20.05 22.34 -25.37
N LEU A 25 19.21 23.15 -24.75
CA LEU A 25 18.57 22.86 -23.47
C LEU A 25 17.65 21.64 -23.56
N ALA A 26 16.82 21.57 -24.61
CA ALA A 26 15.94 20.41 -24.82
C ALA A 26 16.72 19.10 -24.93
N LYS A 27 17.80 19.07 -25.74
CA LYS A 27 18.66 17.89 -25.88
C LYS A 27 19.37 17.54 -24.57
N SER A 28 19.86 18.54 -23.83
CA SER A 28 20.61 18.33 -22.59
C SER A 28 19.75 17.79 -21.44
N LEU A 29 18.45 18.08 -21.42
CA LEU A 29 17.56 17.76 -20.33
C LEU A 29 16.64 16.57 -20.63
N PHE A 30 16.24 16.37 -21.90
CA PHE A 30 15.27 15.37 -22.28
C PHE A 30 15.88 14.08 -22.85
N LEU A 31 16.97 14.19 -23.60
CA LEU A 31 17.59 13.03 -24.24
C LEU A 31 18.83 12.54 -23.48
N PRO A 32 19.08 11.21 -23.45
CA PRO A 32 20.37 10.70 -22.97
C PRO A 32 21.51 11.32 -23.78
N PRO A 33 22.55 11.83 -23.14
CA PRO A 33 23.65 12.49 -23.85
C PRO A 33 24.51 11.46 -24.62
N THR A 34 24.54 11.61 -25.95
CA THR A 34 25.40 10.78 -26.82
C THR A 34 26.30 11.67 -27.66
N GLN A 35 27.38 11.11 -28.15
CA GLN A 35 28.34 11.81 -29.01
C GLN A 35 27.61 12.38 -30.24
N GLU A 36 26.73 11.63 -30.87
CA GLU A 36 25.98 12.03 -32.07
C GLU A 36 25.10 13.24 -31.81
N ILE A 37 24.31 13.22 -30.71
CA ILE A 37 23.41 14.30 -30.33
C ILE A 37 24.16 15.60 -30.02
N PHE A 38 25.33 15.52 -29.40
CA PHE A 38 26.07 16.69 -28.91
C PHE A 38 27.22 17.17 -29.81
N LYS A 39 27.60 16.40 -30.86
CA LYS A 39 28.71 16.75 -31.75
C LYS A 39 28.69 18.19 -32.19
N PHE A 40 27.56 18.67 -32.72
CA PHE A 40 27.40 20.03 -33.20
C PHE A 40 27.67 21.09 -32.11
N TYR A 41 27.13 20.87 -30.89
CA TYR A 41 27.29 21.85 -29.79
C TYR A 41 28.68 21.84 -29.20
N ILE A 42 29.37 20.72 -29.24
CA ILE A 42 30.79 20.61 -28.83
C ILE A 42 31.70 21.34 -29.82
N GLU A 43 31.49 21.14 -31.11
CA GLU A 43 32.25 21.82 -32.17
C GLU A 43 32.00 23.34 -32.14
N ASN A 44 30.80 23.77 -31.78
CA ASN A 44 30.39 25.18 -31.67
C ASN A 44 30.27 25.64 -30.20
N ARG A 45 31.00 25.04 -29.25
CA ARG A 45 30.85 25.35 -27.81
C ARG A 45 31.06 26.82 -27.46
N HIS A 46 31.86 27.55 -28.23
CA HIS A 46 32.04 28.99 -28.05
C HIS A 46 30.71 29.78 -28.16
N LEU A 47 29.77 29.32 -28.97
CA LEU A 47 28.42 29.90 -29.07
C LEU A 47 27.60 29.68 -27.81
N VAL A 48 27.67 28.47 -27.24
CA VAL A 48 26.97 28.15 -25.98
C VAL A 48 27.56 28.97 -24.84
N LEU A 49 28.90 28.98 -24.72
CA LEU A 49 29.59 29.66 -23.62
C LEU A 49 29.47 31.17 -23.67
N SER A 50 29.33 31.78 -24.85
CA SER A 50 29.22 33.22 -25.01
C SER A 50 27.93 33.84 -24.38
N ILE A 51 26.99 33.02 -23.92
CA ILE A 51 25.71 33.46 -23.34
C ILE A 51 25.87 33.85 -21.88
N LEU A 52 26.70 33.14 -21.13
CA LEU A 52 26.98 33.45 -19.74
C LEU A 52 27.94 34.65 -19.62
N PRO A 53 27.72 35.54 -18.63
CA PRO A 53 28.71 36.57 -18.32
C PRO A 53 30.05 35.95 -17.91
N GLU A 54 31.17 36.59 -18.29
CA GLU A 54 32.53 36.13 -17.92
C GLU A 54 32.74 36.03 -16.40
N THR A 55 31.96 36.76 -15.63
CA THR A 55 31.99 36.76 -14.18
C THR A 55 31.16 35.66 -13.55
N ASP A 56 30.36 34.91 -14.33
CA ASP A 56 29.51 33.86 -13.82
C ASP A 56 30.30 32.60 -13.49
N ASN A 57 30.16 32.10 -12.24
CA ASN A 57 30.82 30.87 -11.81
C ASN A 57 30.35 29.63 -12.61
N GLY A 58 29.15 29.65 -13.19
CA GLY A 58 28.60 28.61 -14.04
C GLY A 58 29.35 28.43 -15.35
N LEU A 59 29.95 29.52 -15.88
CA LEU A 59 30.71 29.47 -17.12
C LEU A 59 31.85 28.44 -17.05
N LYS A 60 32.62 28.43 -15.95
CA LYS A 60 33.76 27.52 -15.75
C LYS A 60 33.32 26.05 -15.71
N PHE A 61 32.20 25.76 -15.04
CA PHE A 61 31.65 24.40 -14.98
C PHE A 61 31.14 23.96 -16.35
N LEU A 62 30.40 24.80 -17.06
CA LEU A 62 29.86 24.45 -18.37
C LEU A 62 30.98 24.28 -19.41
N GLU A 63 31.98 25.17 -19.38
CA GLU A 63 33.18 25.08 -20.24
C GLU A 63 33.94 23.77 -20.00
N GLN A 64 34.22 23.42 -18.73
CA GLN A 64 34.92 22.19 -18.38
C GLN A 64 34.08 20.96 -18.80
N GLY A 65 32.79 20.98 -18.57
CA GLY A 65 31.89 19.90 -19.00
C GLY A 65 31.90 19.68 -20.52
N LEU A 66 31.81 20.74 -21.30
CA LEU A 66 31.88 20.67 -22.77
C LEU A 66 33.29 20.27 -23.28
N LEU A 67 34.36 20.66 -22.60
CA LEU A 67 35.72 20.22 -22.89
C LEU A 67 35.92 18.73 -22.60
N ASP A 68 35.35 18.22 -21.51
CA ASP A 68 35.38 16.81 -21.19
C ASP A 68 34.63 15.96 -22.25
N MET A 69 33.49 16.43 -22.73
CA MET A 69 32.76 15.80 -23.82
C MET A 69 33.54 15.84 -25.15
N ALA A 70 34.28 16.92 -25.41
CA ALA A 70 35.08 17.11 -26.61
C ALA A 70 36.28 16.14 -26.71
N GLN A 71 36.61 15.42 -25.63
CA GLN A 71 37.64 14.38 -25.65
C GLN A 71 37.19 13.11 -26.40
N TYR A 72 35.92 12.97 -26.72
CA TYR A 72 35.32 11.85 -27.46
C TYR A 72 35.67 10.44 -26.91
N ARG A 73 35.97 10.32 -25.61
CA ARG A 73 36.24 9.04 -24.94
C ARG A 73 34.94 8.34 -24.56
N ALA A 74 34.76 7.08 -24.94
CA ALA A 74 33.56 6.31 -24.66
C ALA A 74 33.20 6.27 -23.16
N GLU A 75 34.21 6.16 -22.29
CA GLU A 75 34.05 6.15 -20.83
C GLU A 75 33.44 7.45 -20.30
N LYS A 76 33.79 8.60 -20.86
CA LYS A 76 33.23 9.90 -20.46
C LYS A 76 31.76 10.03 -20.86
N TRP A 77 31.41 9.55 -22.04
CA TRP A 77 30.03 9.54 -22.52
C TRP A 77 29.14 8.60 -21.70
N GLN A 78 29.62 7.39 -21.39
CA GLN A 78 28.92 6.47 -20.52
C GLN A 78 28.74 7.04 -19.10
N ALA A 79 29.71 7.74 -18.57
CA ALA A 79 29.60 8.39 -17.27
C ALA A 79 28.58 9.52 -17.30
N LEU A 80 28.51 10.30 -18.38
CA LEU A 80 27.53 11.37 -18.53
C LEU A 80 26.10 10.84 -18.72
N GLU A 81 25.92 9.77 -19.48
CA GLU A 81 24.66 9.07 -19.65
C GLU A 81 24.13 8.52 -18.31
N LYS A 82 24.99 7.84 -17.54
CA LYS A 82 24.65 7.36 -16.19
C LYS A 82 24.28 8.50 -15.23
N GLU A 83 24.96 9.63 -15.35
CA GLU A 83 24.65 10.82 -14.55
C GLU A 83 23.29 11.42 -14.94
N HIS A 84 22.97 11.47 -16.22
CA HIS A 84 21.66 11.91 -16.72
C HIS A 84 20.54 11.00 -16.18
N GLU A 85 20.71 9.67 -16.28
CA GLU A 85 19.76 8.73 -15.71
C GLU A 85 19.61 8.91 -14.19
N ARG A 86 20.73 9.05 -13.48
CA ARG A 86 20.73 9.25 -12.02
C ARG A 86 19.99 10.53 -11.61
N LEU A 87 20.18 11.61 -12.35
CA LEU A 87 19.59 12.91 -12.03
C LEU A 87 18.09 12.96 -12.30
N PHE A 88 17.62 12.40 -13.42
CA PHE A 88 16.26 12.68 -13.93
C PHE A 88 15.38 11.46 -14.13
N PHE A 89 15.95 10.30 -14.49
CA PHE A 89 15.18 9.18 -15.04
C PHE A 89 15.30 7.86 -14.27
N ASN A 90 15.99 7.85 -13.13
CA ASN A 90 16.08 6.63 -12.34
C ASN A 90 14.69 6.23 -11.80
N SER A 91 14.47 4.94 -11.56
CA SER A 91 13.26 4.44 -10.92
C SER A 91 13.24 4.75 -9.43
N GLY A 92 12.09 5.21 -8.93
CA GLY A 92 11.94 5.71 -7.57
C GLY A 92 12.31 7.19 -7.45
N PRO A 93 12.58 7.68 -6.24
CA PRO A 93 12.99 9.07 -6.02
C PRO A 93 14.26 9.42 -6.78
N VAL A 94 14.21 10.55 -7.49
CA VAL A 94 15.36 11.10 -8.20
C VAL A 94 15.82 12.40 -7.55
N PRO A 95 17.12 12.75 -7.64
CA PRO A 95 17.62 13.98 -7.06
C PRO A 95 16.97 15.25 -7.63
N VAL A 96 16.57 15.22 -8.91
CA VAL A 96 15.97 16.37 -9.61
C VAL A 96 14.82 15.89 -10.48
N TYR A 97 13.60 16.20 -10.11
CA TYR A 97 12.43 15.91 -10.96
C TYR A 97 12.36 16.89 -12.11
N PRO A 98 12.21 16.43 -13.37
CA PRO A 98 12.21 17.33 -14.51
C PRO A 98 10.81 17.90 -14.88
N TRP A 99 9.76 17.61 -14.10
CA TRP A 99 8.38 18.00 -14.40
C TRP A 99 7.93 19.23 -13.60
N GLU A 100 7.27 20.19 -14.27
CA GLU A 100 6.70 21.40 -13.66
C GLU A 100 5.73 21.06 -12.53
N SER A 101 4.82 20.10 -12.77
CA SER A 101 3.78 19.66 -11.81
C SER A 101 4.34 19.18 -10.46
N VAL A 102 5.60 18.77 -10.41
CA VAL A 102 6.27 18.37 -9.15
C VAL A 102 6.71 19.57 -8.32
N TYR A 103 6.91 20.74 -8.92
CA TYR A 103 7.34 21.96 -8.22
C TYR A 103 6.17 22.90 -7.94
N THR A 104 5.11 22.79 -8.70
CA THR A 104 3.94 23.66 -8.67
C THR A 104 2.68 22.84 -8.38
N GLY A 105 1.63 23.47 -7.92
CA GLY A 105 0.34 22.81 -7.73
C GLY A 105 0.32 21.73 -6.64
N GLU A 106 -0.06 20.52 -7.02
CA GLU A 106 -0.28 19.42 -6.08
C GLU A 106 0.95 18.50 -5.86
N HIS A 107 2.08 18.81 -6.50
CA HIS A 107 3.34 18.04 -6.45
C HIS A 107 3.19 16.57 -6.91
N ILE A 108 2.37 16.35 -7.93
CA ILE A 108 2.12 15.04 -8.54
C ILE A 108 2.21 15.12 -10.06
N LEU A 109 2.38 13.96 -10.70
CA LEU A 109 2.34 13.82 -12.15
C LEU A 109 0.89 13.89 -12.67
N TYR A 110 0.71 14.31 -13.93
CA TYR A 110 -0.59 14.33 -14.63
C TYR A 110 -1.68 15.14 -13.91
N ASP A 111 -1.33 16.28 -13.34
CA ASP A 111 -2.25 17.20 -12.68
C ASP A 111 -2.79 18.29 -13.63
N ALA A 112 -3.35 19.33 -13.05
CA ALA A 112 -3.88 20.46 -13.80
C ALA A 112 -2.79 21.27 -14.54
N HIS A 113 -1.53 21.31 -14.04
CA HIS A 113 -0.42 21.99 -14.68
C HIS A 113 0.02 21.23 -15.93
N THR A 114 0.15 19.90 -15.86
CA THR A 114 0.40 19.07 -17.04
C THR A 114 -0.67 19.29 -18.12
N LEU A 115 -1.95 19.42 -17.73
CA LEU A 115 -3.02 19.73 -18.67
C LEU A 115 -2.91 21.14 -19.26
N ALA A 116 -2.48 22.13 -18.48
CA ALA A 116 -2.27 23.51 -18.96
C ALA A 116 -1.18 23.55 -20.02
N VAL A 117 -0.01 22.92 -19.75
CA VAL A 117 1.07 22.79 -20.73
C VAL A 117 0.59 22.10 -22.02
N LYS A 118 -0.14 20.99 -21.88
CA LYS A 118 -0.73 20.27 -23.03
C LYS A 118 -1.67 21.16 -23.84
N SER A 119 -2.44 22.00 -23.19
CA SER A 119 -3.34 22.95 -23.85
C SER A 119 -2.57 23.99 -24.68
N GLU A 120 -1.42 24.46 -24.18
CA GLU A 120 -0.54 25.36 -24.93
C GLU A 120 0.04 24.67 -26.18
N TYR A 121 0.56 23.44 -26.05
CA TYR A 121 1.07 22.67 -27.21
C TYR A 121 0.01 22.50 -28.30
N ARG A 122 -1.24 22.19 -27.93
CA ARG A 122 -2.34 21.99 -28.86
C ARG A 122 -2.78 23.22 -29.59
N LYS A 123 -2.70 24.43 -29.01
CA LYS A 123 -2.94 25.68 -29.73
C LYS A 123 -2.04 25.81 -30.96
N TRP A 124 -0.87 25.19 -30.89
CA TRP A 124 0.12 25.15 -31.95
C TRP A 124 0.17 23.83 -32.72
N GLN A 125 -0.88 22.99 -32.60
CA GLN A 125 -1.00 21.68 -33.27
C GLN A 125 0.18 20.75 -32.95
N LEU A 126 0.56 20.67 -31.69
CA LEU A 126 1.63 19.80 -31.18
C LEU A 126 1.11 18.86 -30.09
N ASP A 127 1.67 17.64 -30.02
CA ASP A 127 1.51 16.68 -28.91
C ASP A 127 2.82 15.95 -28.70
N ILE A 128 2.92 15.16 -27.63
CA ILE A 128 4.11 14.33 -27.36
C ILE A 128 4.25 13.22 -28.42
N GLU A 129 5.47 12.94 -28.81
CA GLU A 129 5.77 11.89 -29.77
C GLU A 129 5.57 10.50 -29.17
N ASP A 130 6.08 10.29 -27.96
CA ASP A 130 6.01 9.04 -27.21
C ASP A 130 5.44 9.27 -25.81
N PRO A 131 4.15 8.96 -25.58
CA PRO A 131 3.49 9.12 -24.28
C PRO A 131 4.10 8.27 -23.14
N THR A 132 4.89 7.24 -23.47
CA THR A 132 5.52 6.37 -22.47
C THR A 132 6.70 7.04 -21.76
N GLN A 133 7.19 8.17 -22.27
CA GLN A 133 8.29 8.91 -21.65
C GLN A 133 7.89 9.76 -20.46
N GLY A 134 6.61 9.82 -20.14
CA GLY A 134 6.07 10.51 -18.96
C GLY A 134 5.21 11.75 -19.30
N PRO A 135 4.91 12.60 -18.28
CA PRO A 135 4.08 13.80 -18.48
C PRO A 135 4.70 14.84 -19.43
N LEU A 136 3.85 15.61 -20.11
CA LEU A 136 4.25 16.62 -21.10
C LEU A 136 4.91 17.86 -20.51
N ASP A 137 4.76 18.12 -19.24
CA ASP A 137 5.34 19.23 -18.49
C ASP A 137 6.78 18.97 -18.05
N HIS A 138 7.53 18.22 -18.87
CA HIS A 138 8.97 18.00 -18.70
C HIS A 138 9.74 19.22 -19.20
N ILE A 139 10.62 19.81 -18.39
CA ILE A 139 11.36 21.03 -18.73
C ILE A 139 12.10 20.96 -20.07
N GLY A 140 12.60 19.79 -20.45
CA GLY A 140 13.22 19.58 -21.76
C GLY A 140 12.21 19.63 -22.91
N LEU A 141 10.97 19.13 -22.72
CA LEU A 141 9.88 19.27 -23.70
C LEU A 141 9.39 20.71 -23.80
N GLU A 142 9.31 21.42 -22.69
CA GLU A 142 8.96 22.83 -22.67
C GLU A 142 10.01 23.68 -23.41
N CYS A 143 11.30 23.38 -23.24
CA CYS A 143 12.39 23.98 -24.05
C CYS A 143 12.23 23.60 -25.53
N SER A 144 11.87 22.36 -25.87
CA SER A 144 11.58 21.96 -27.26
C SER A 144 10.43 22.75 -27.86
N PHE A 145 9.36 22.97 -27.10
CA PHE A 145 8.24 23.78 -27.53
C PHE A 145 8.65 25.23 -27.82
N MET A 146 9.46 25.83 -26.95
CA MET A 146 10.02 27.17 -27.18
C MET A 146 10.89 27.18 -28.45
N ALA A 147 11.66 26.15 -28.74
CA ALA A 147 12.41 26.05 -30.00
C ALA A 147 11.51 26.00 -31.21
N VAL A 148 10.40 25.25 -31.16
CA VAL A 148 9.39 25.22 -32.26
C VAL A 148 8.74 26.58 -32.46
N LEU A 149 8.36 27.27 -31.39
CA LEU A 149 7.79 28.61 -31.50
C LEU A 149 8.77 29.60 -32.11
N THR A 150 10.06 29.53 -31.71
CA THR A 150 11.07 30.42 -32.32
C THR A 150 11.27 30.14 -33.81
N GLU A 151 11.21 28.89 -34.25
CA GLU A 151 11.31 28.48 -35.64
C GLU A 151 10.12 29.04 -36.47
N ARG A 152 8.91 28.89 -35.95
CA ARG A 152 7.70 29.46 -36.58
C ARG A 152 7.75 30.98 -36.66
N ALA A 153 8.24 31.64 -35.59
CA ALA A 153 8.42 33.10 -35.61
C ALA A 153 9.43 33.53 -36.69
N MET A 154 10.52 32.82 -36.88
CA MET A 154 11.48 33.08 -37.96
C MET A 154 10.83 32.94 -39.35
N LYS A 155 9.99 31.94 -39.52
CA LYS A 155 9.26 31.73 -40.78
C LYS A 155 8.26 32.85 -41.03
N ASP A 156 7.45 33.23 -40.04
CA ASP A 156 6.49 34.33 -40.16
C ASP A 156 7.20 35.65 -40.51
N LEU A 157 8.35 35.91 -39.85
CA LEU A 157 9.17 37.07 -40.13
C LEU A 157 9.79 37.04 -41.55
N ALA A 158 10.24 35.85 -42.01
CA ALA A 158 10.78 35.68 -43.36
C ALA A 158 9.73 35.87 -44.44
N GLU A 159 8.48 35.45 -44.19
CA GLU A 159 7.32 35.56 -45.10
C GLU A 159 6.57 36.89 -44.95
N ASP A 160 7.09 37.83 -44.18
CA ASP A 160 6.48 39.17 -43.93
C ASP A 160 5.07 39.11 -43.29
N LYS A 161 4.81 38.09 -42.50
CA LYS A 161 3.55 37.89 -41.74
C LYS A 161 3.64 38.57 -40.36
N GLU A 162 3.51 39.89 -40.33
CA GLU A 162 3.72 40.71 -39.11
C GLU A 162 2.79 40.27 -37.95
N ASP A 163 1.49 40.11 -38.21
CA ASP A 163 0.51 39.74 -37.18
C ASP A 163 0.83 38.31 -36.59
N GLY A 164 1.17 37.36 -37.45
CA GLY A 164 1.59 36.01 -37.03
C GLY A 164 2.85 36.02 -36.18
N PHE A 165 3.84 36.82 -36.55
CA PHE A 165 5.05 37.03 -35.79
C PHE A 165 4.76 37.61 -34.40
N VAL A 166 3.97 38.66 -34.30
CA VAL A 166 3.59 39.27 -33.02
C VAL A 166 2.80 38.31 -32.13
N GLU A 167 1.86 37.56 -32.67
CA GLU A 167 1.07 36.57 -31.95
C GLU A 167 2.00 35.48 -31.39
N ASN A 168 2.96 35.00 -32.20
CA ASN A 168 3.92 34.02 -31.80
C ASN A 168 4.83 34.50 -30.64
N ILE A 169 5.35 35.75 -30.73
CA ILE A 169 6.17 36.33 -29.68
C ILE A 169 5.38 36.46 -28.36
N LYS A 170 4.07 36.83 -28.42
CA LYS A 170 3.18 36.86 -27.27
C LYS A 170 3.03 35.47 -26.65
N ALA A 171 2.85 34.45 -27.49
CA ALA A 171 2.72 33.06 -27.01
C ALA A 171 4.02 32.59 -26.33
N GLN A 172 5.19 32.92 -26.91
CA GLN A 172 6.48 32.58 -26.29
C GLN A 172 6.68 33.25 -24.93
N GLN A 173 6.36 34.56 -24.81
CA GLN A 173 6.46 35.29 -23.55
C GLN A 173 5.51 34.68 -22.51
N HIS A 174 4.24 34.43 -22.90
CA HIS A 174 3.23 33.86 -22.03
C HIS A 174 3.68 32.50 -21.52
N PHE A 175 4.10 31.61 -22.42
CA PHE A 175 4.52 30.25 -22.06
C PHE A 175 5.74 30.26 -21.13
N LEU A 176 6.74 31.06 -21.46
CA LEU A 176 7.95 31.18 -20.65
C LEU A 176 7.64 31.68 -19.24
N GLN A 177 6.75 32.67 -19.12
CA GLN A 177 6.36 33.25 -17.83
C GLN A 177 5.45 32.34 -17.02
N ALA A 178 4.44 31.73 -17.67
CA ALA A 178 3.41 30.93 -17.00
C ALA A 178 3.92 29.55 -16.56
N HIS A 179 4.85 28.98 -17.31
CA HIS A 179 5.34 27.61 -17.11
C HIS A 179 6.81 27.57 -16.67
N ILE A 180 7.74 27.75 -17.56
CA ILE A 180 9.18 27.49 -17.27
C ILE A 180 9.71 28.37 -16.13
N ALA A 181 9.47 29.68 -16.16
CA ALA A 181 10.04 30.62 -15.19
C ALA A 181 9.55 30.39 -13.76
N GLY A 182 8.34 29.83 -13.60
CA GLY A 182 7.71 29.57 -12.29
C GLY A 182 8.46 28.57 -11.43
N PHE A 183 9.14 27.60 -12.04
CA PHE A 183 9.83 26.55 -11.28
C PHE A 183 11.33 26.41 -11.62
N ALA A 184 11.80 26.99 -12.72
CA ALA A 184 13.19 26.83 -13.20
C ALA A 184 14.23 27.19 -12.13
N GLY A 185 13.99 28.21 -11.31
CA GLY A 185 14.92 28.61 -10.24
C GLY A 185 15.17 27.47 -9.24
N LEU A 186 14.10 26.85 -8.73
CA LEU A 186 14.19 25.74 -7.77
C LEU A 186 14.74 24.47 -8.43
N PHE A 187 14.34 24.17 -9.66
CA PHE A 187 14.89 23.08 -10.46
C PHE A 187 16.42 23.24 -10.61
N CYS A 188 16.88 24.41 -11.03
CA CYS A 188 18.29 24.72 -11.25
C CYS A 188 19.12 24.64 -9.95
N GLU A 189 18.56 25.11 -8.83
CA GLU A 189 19.21 24.98 -7.51
C GLU A 189 19.42 23.52 -7.14
N LYS A 190 18.38 22.68 -7.28
CA LYS A 190 18.50 21.23 -7.03
C LYS A 190 19.49 20.57 -7.98
N LEU A 191 19.47 20.94 -9.26
CA LEU A 191 20.40 20.41 -10.27
C LEU A 191 21.85 20.71 -9.88
N ARG A 192 22.17 21.95 -9.54
CA ARG A 192 23.52 22.35 -9.11
C ARG A 192 24.01 21.59 -7.88
N LYS A 193 23.12 21.38 -6.91
CA LYS A 193 23.44 20.65 -5.67
C LYS A 193 23.64 19.15 -5.89
N ALA A 194 22.85 18.56 -6.78
CA ALA A 194 22.83 17.13 -7.02
C ALA A 194 23.83 16.64 -8.06
N ALA A 195 24.23 17.50 -9.02
CA ALA A 195 25.12 17.11 -10.11
C ALA A 195 26.52 16.72 -9.63
N ALA A 196 26.95 15.51 -10.00
CA ALA A 196 28.30 15.02 -9.75
C ALA A 196 29.32 15.46 -10.83
N CYS A 197 28.85 15.85 -12.03
CA CYS A 197 29.70 16.31 -13.11
C CYS A 197 29.54 17.81 -13.40
N ASP A 198 30.59 18.41 -13.98
CA ASP A 198 30.64 19.83 -14.26
C ASP A 198 29.61 20.25 -15.34
N PHE A 199 29.33 19.37 -16.32
CA PHE A 199 28.34 19.66 -17.36
C PHE A 199 26.97 20.00 -16.78
N TYR A 200 26.37 19.13 -15.96
CA TYR A 200 25.03 19.36 -15.39
C TYR A 200 25.05 20.45 -14.31
N ARG A 201 26.15 20.61 -13.58
CA ARG A 201 26.29 21.74 -12.65
C ARG A 201 26.30 23.07 -13.41
N GLY A 202 27.09 23.18 -14.50
CA GLY A 202 27.12 24.35 -15.38
C GLY A 202 25.82 24.60 -16.08
N LEU A 203 25.12 23.51 -16.53
CA LEU A 203 23.79 23.60 -17.15
C LEU A 203 22.75 24.23 -16.22
N GLY A 204 22.81 23.96 -14.92
CA GLY A 204 21.93 24.56 -13.93
C GLY A 204 22.12 26.09 -13.78
N PHE A 205 23.35 26.61 -13.90
CA PHE A 205 23.62 28.04 -13.94
C PHE A 205 23.15 28.64 -15.28
N PHE A 206 23.46 27.97 -16.36
CA PHE A 206 23.13 28.41 -17.72
C PHE A 206 21.63 28.56 -17.94
N LEU A 207 20.84 27.54 -17.55
CA LEU A 207 19.40 27.55 -17.70
C LEU A 207 18.74 28.65 -16.86
N GLU A 208 19.15 28.84 -15.62
CA GLU A 208 18.61 29.89 -14.75
C GLU A 208 18.89 31.29 -15.31
N PHE A 209 20.11 31.53 -15.76
CA PHE A 209 20.48 32.79 -16.40
C PHE A 209 19.69 33.02 -17.68
N TRP A 210 19.62 32.01 -18.55
CA TRP A 210 18.95 32.09 -19.83
C TRP A 210 17.47 32.42 -19.69
N ILE A 211 16.74 31.71 -18.84
CA ILE A 211 15.30 31.92 -18.64
C ILE A 211 15.01 33.35 -18.19
N LYS A 212 15.77 33.89 -17.26
CA LYS A 212 15.61 35.29 -16.79
C LYS A 212 15.89 36.30 -17.90
N SER A 213 16.99 36.10 -18.63
CA SER A 213 17.41 36.98 -19.70
C SER A 213 16.42 36.94 -20.88
N ASP A 214 15.97 35.76 -21.29
CA ASP A 214 15.04 35.62 -22.41
C ASP A 214 13.66 36.16 -22.13
N LEU A 215 13.15 36.00 -20.92
CA LEU A 215 11.86 36.60 -20.50
C LEU A 215 11.95 38.13 -20.53
N GLN A 216 13.05 38.70 -20.09
CA GLN A 216 13.30 40.16 -20.20
C GLN A 216 13.33 40.60 -21.66
N ASN A 217 14.12 39.92 -22.50
CA ASN A 217 14.27 40.26 -23.93
C ASN A 217 12.93 40.17 -24.68
N LEU A 218 12.11 39.12 -24.41
CA LEU A 218 10.78 38.99 -25.01
C LEU A 218 9.84 40.13 -24.56
N THR A 219 9.93 40.50 -23.28
CA THR A 219 9.11 41.57 -22.72
C THR A 219 9.46 42.93 -23.39
N GLU A 220 10.75 43.20 -23.59
CA GLU A 220 11.23 44.39 -24.28
C GLU A 220 10.83 44.40 -25.77
N LEU A 221 11.02 43.27 -26.46
CA LEU A 221 10.62 43.09 -27.85
C LEU A 221 9.11 43.34 -28.05
N LEU A 222 8.26 42.76 -27.19
CA LEU A 222 6.80 42.99 -27.28
C LEU A 222 6.42 44.42 -26.96
N ALA A 223 7.07 45.08 -26.03
CA ALA A 223 6.82 46.47 -25.72
C ALA A 223 7.09 47.37 -26.94
N LEU A 224 8.12 47.06 -27.67
CA LEU A 224 8.46 47.76 -28.92
C LEU A 224 7.48 47.47 -30.05
N LEU A 225 7.11 46.20 -30.23
CA LEU A 225 6.15 45.81 -31.28
C LEU A 225 4.74 46.38 -31.05
N LEU A 226 4.33 46.65 -29.81
CA LEU A 226 2.99 47.06 -29.45
C LEU A 226 2.82 48.54 -29.13
N LYS A 227 3.86 49.27 -28.67
CA LYS A 227 3.71 50.62 -28.08
C LYS A 227 4.43 51.75 -28.75
N ASP A 228 5.58 51.54 -29.40
CA ASP A 228 6.38 52.66 -29.91
C ASP A 228 7.18 52.30 -31.16
N LYS A 229 6.66 52.74 -32.29
CA LYS A 229 7.28 52.58 -33.62
C LYS A 229 8.55 53.44 -33.83
N SER A 230 8.99 54.22 -32.85
CA SER A 230 10.12 55.14 -32.97
C SER A 230 11.40 54.76 -32.22
N ARG A 231 11.40 53.71 -31.41
CA ARG A 231 12.58 53.30 -30.66
C ARG A 231 13.38 52.21 -31.40
N GLU A 232 14.70 52.40 -31.40
CA GLU A 232 15.67 51.45 -31.92
C GLU A 232 15.83 50.27 -30.90
N ILE A 233 15.72 49.03 -31.35
CA ILE A 233 15.93 47.86 -30.52
C ILE A 233 17.45 47.68 -30.42
N LYS A 234 18.00 47.89 -29.22
CA LYS A 234 19.33 47.40 -28.89
C LYS A 234 19.25 46.03 -28.22
N PHE A 235 19.15 44.99 -29.03
CA PHE A 235 19.39 43.66 -28.49
C PHE A 235 20.83 43.62 -27.97
N PRO A 236 21.13 42.85 -26.89
CA PRO A 236 22.51 42.56 -26.54
C PRO A 236 23.08 41.59 -27.61
N LEU A 237 23.27 42.10 -28.81
CA LEU A 237 23.71 41.34 -29.97
C LEU A 237 25.15 40.93 -29.75
N ARG A 238 25.37 39.65 -29.70
CA ARG A 238 26.69 39.07 -29.79
C ARG A 238 27.07 38.99 -31.25
N LYS A 239 28.27 39.43 -31.58
CA LYS A 239 28.82 39.54 -32.96
C LYS A 239 29.09 38.15 -33.63
N GLN A 240 28.44 37.07 -33.21
CA GLN A 240 28.73 35.73 -33.73
C GLN A 240 27.56 35.23 -34.60
N VAL A 241 27.90 34.96 -35.88
CA VAL A 241 26.92 34.45 -36.86
C VAL A 241 26.84 32.95 -36.72
N LEU A 242 25.63 32.44 -36.45
CA LEU A 242 25.34 31.01 -36.45
C LEU A 242 25.57 30.43 -37.86
N PRO A 243 26.21 29.25 -38.00
CA PRO A 243 26.39 28.58 -39.30
C PRO A 243 25.04 28.30 -39.96
N GLU A 244 24.91 28.58 -41.28
CA GLU A 244 23.70 28.28 -42.05
C GLU A 244 23.31 26.78 -41.99
N SER A 245 24.33 25.88 -41.84
CA SER A 245 24.11 24.45 -41.65
C SER A 245 23.30 24.10 -40.43
N PHE A 246 23.18 25.00 -39.43
CA PHE A 246 22.35 24.73 -38.23
C PHE A 246 20.87 24.65 -38.54
N LEU A 247 20.36 25.55 -39.42
CA LEU A 247 18.94 25.59 -39.78
C LEU A 247 18.55 24.49 -40.79
N ALA A 248 19.54 23.96 -41.54
CA ALA A 248 19.32 22.90 -42.52
C ALA A 248 19.35 21.47 -41.95
N ALA A 249 19.95 21.27 -40.78
CA ALA A 249 20.30 19.95 -40.30
C ALA A 249 19.25 19.23 -39.45
N ASP A 250 18.23 19.91 -38.91
CA ASP A 250 17.31 19.28 -37.97
C ASP A 250 15.87 19.80 -38.06
N THR A 251 15.03 19.10 -38.81
CA THR A 251 13.56 19.21 -38.75
C THR A 251 12.98 18.43 -37.57
N PHE A 252 13.78 18.04 -36.58
CA PHE A 252 13.32 17.22 -35.46
C PHE A 252 12.76 18.08 -34.33
N TYR A 253 11.45 17.97 -34.10
CA TYR A 253 10.80 18.32 -32.85
C TYR A 253 11.26 17.36 -31.78
N ILE A 254 12.10 17.77 -30.84
CA ILE A 254 12.61 16.90 -29.77
C ILE A 254 11.46 16.48 -28.88
N GLY A 255 11.03 15.21 -28.97
CA GLY A 255 9.95 14.61 -28.20
C GLY A 255 8.53 15.14 -28.50
N LEU A 256 8.37 16.03 -29.48
CA LEU A 256 7.08 16.58 -29.91
C LEU A 256 6.80 16.21 -31.36
N LYS A 257 5.50 16.01 -31.70
CA LYS A 257 5.02 15.75 -33.06
C LYS A 257 3.83 16.64 -33.42
N HIS A 258 3.60 16.82 -34.71
CA HIS A 258 2.36 17.47 -35.19
C HIS A 258 1.13 16.64 -34.85
N SER A 259 0.10 17.30 -34.31
CA SER A 259 -1.18 16.67 -33.98
C SER A 259 -2.35 17.64 -34.29
N ALA A 260 -3.32 17.15 -35.01
CA ALA A 260 -4.58 17.85 -35.26
C ALA A 260 -5.63 17.55 -34.18
N GLU A 261 -5.29 16.78 -33.14
CA GLU A 261 -6.24 16.42 -32.09
C GLU A 261 -6.65 17.63 -31.27
N THR A 262 -7.95 17.87 -31.20
CA THR A 262 -8.57 18.85 -30.30
C THR A 262 -8.70 18.21 -28.90
N GLY A 263 -8.65 19.05 -27.86
CA GLY A 263 -8.80 18.60 -26.46
C GLY A 263 -10.07 17.78 -26.25
N LYS A 264 -9.96 16.66 -25.53
CA LYS A 264 -11.10 15.77 -25.23
C LYS A 264 -11.93 16.37 -24.09
N GLN A 265 -13.25 16.19 -24.15
CA GLN A 265 -14.12 16.55 -23.04
C GLN A 265 -13.77 15.74 -21.78
N MET A 266 -13.99 16.33 -20.61
CA MET A 266 -13.86 15.66 -19.34
C MET A 266 -14.80 14.45 -19.28
N LYS A 267 -14.27 13.28 -18.96
CA LYS A 267 -15.03 12.04 -18.73
C LYS A 267 -14.86 11.55 -17.29
N ILE A 268 -15.85 10.84 -16.79
CA ILE A 268 -15.79 10.18 -15.48
C ILE A 268 -15.61 8.69 -15.73
N VAL A 269 -14.50 8.13 -15.25
CA VAL A 269 -14.18 6.72 -15.40
C VAL A 269 -14.19 6.06 -14.01
N PRO A 270 -15.05 5.06 -13.78
CA PRO A 270 -15.09 4.37 -12.51
C PRO A 270 -13.94 3.36 -12.40
N THR A 271 -13.33 3.35 -11.22
CA THR A 271 -12.42 2.30 -10.74
C THR A 271 -12.73 2.00 -9.29
N ALA A 272 -11.97 1.17 -8.61
CA ALA A 272 -12.21 0.83 -7.21
C ALA A 272 -10.93 0.79 -6.38
N GLY A 273 -11.08 1.09 -5.09
CA GLY A 273 -9.99 0.90 -4.14
C GLY A 273 -9.62 -0.57 -4.00
N ARG A 274 -8.37 -0.93 -4.26
CA ARG A 274 -7.86 -2.31 -4.21
C ARG A 274 -6.96 -2.62 -3.04
N ASN A 275 -6.85 -1.71 -2.08
CA ASN A 275 -6.02 -1.93 -0.90
C ASN A 275 -6.57 -3.04 0.00
N ASN A 276 -5.69 -3.62 0.81
CA ASN A 276 -6.02 -4.63 1.81
C ASN A 276 -6.79 -4.06 3.02
N CYS A 277 -7.84 -3.30 2.78
CA CYS A 277 -8.72 -2.74 3.82
C CYS A 277 -10.09 -3.42 3.89
N GLY A 278 -10.39 -4.31 2.96
CA GLY A 278 -11.71 -4.96 2.86
C GLY A 278 -12.83 -4.05 2.35
N GLY A 279 -12.58 -2.76 2.16
CA GLY A 279 -13.63 -1.77 1.91
C GLY A 279 -14.12 -1.67 0.48
N CYS A 280 -13.34 -2.00 -0.52
CA CYS A 280 -13.73 -1.95 -1.94
C CYS A 280 -14.60 -0.73 -2.32
N CYS A 281 -14.12 0.50 -2.01
CA CYS A 281 -14.89 1.69 -2.33
C CYS A 281 -14.77 2.05 -3.82
N VAL A 282 -15.88 2.47 -4.42
CA VAL A 282 -15.88 3.04 -5.76
C VAL A 282 -15.06 4.33 -5.77
N VAL A 283 -14.23 4.47 -6.77
CA VAL A 283 -13.45 5.68 -7.08
C VAL A 283 -13.80 6.11 -8.50
N LYS A 284 -14.39 7.29 -8.65
CA LYS A 284 -14.74 7.87 -9.95
C LYS A 284 -13.70 8.92 -10.31
N ALA A 285 -12.83 8.60 -11.25
CA ALA A 285 -11.79 9.51 -11.74
C ALA A 285 -12.35 10.46 -12.79
N HIS A 286 -12.17 11.77 -12.57
CA HIS A 286 -12.51 12.81 -13.53
C HIS A 286 -11.28 13.08 -14.40
N VAL A 287 -11.35 12.69 -15.66
CA VAL A 287 -10.20 12.63 -16.56
C VAL A 287 -10.41 13.56 -17.73
N GLN A 288 -9.39 14.35 -18.04
CA GLN A 288 -9.31 15.15 -19.25
C GLN A 288 -7.92 14.97 -19.87
N ASP A 289 -7.89 14.53 -21.12
CA ASP A 289 -6.64 14.38 -21.88
C ASP A 289 -5.56 13.51 -21.22
N GLY A 290 -5.98 12.44 -20.49
CA GLY A 290 -5.08 11.56 -19.76
C GLY A 290 -4.66 12.08 -18.37
N ASN A 291 -5.14 13.25 -17.95
CA ASN A 291 -4.86 13.82 -16.63
C ASN A 291 -6.03 13.58 -15.68
N ILE A 292 -5.76 13.10 -14.47
CA ILE A 292 -6.78 12.85 -13.44
C ILE A 292 -6.90 14.10 -12.57
N LEU A 293 -7.91 14.93 -12.84
CA LEU A 293 -8.07 16.22 -12.18
C LEU A 293 -8.60 16.11 -10.76
N LYS A 294 -9.52 15.16 -10.51
CA LYS A 294 -10.08 14.87 -9.19
C LYS A 294 -10.65 13.47 -9.14
N VAL A 295 -10.89 12.98 -7.93
CA VAL A 295 -11.62 11.74 -7.67
C VAL A 295 -12.87 12.04 -6.84
N THR A 296 -13.95 11.32 -7.14
CA THR A 296 -15.18 11.28 -6.35
C THR A 296 -15.51 9.82 -6.06
N THR A 297 -16.51 9.55 -5.24
CA THR A 297 -16.85 8.19 -4.82
C THR A 297 -18.30 7.85 -5.17
N ASP A 298 -18.90 6.85 -4.51
CA ASP A 298 -20.28 6.46 -4.76
C ASP A 298 -21.23 7.65 -4.60
N SER A 299 -22.00 7.91 -5.64
CA SER A 299 -23.00 8.99 -5.70
C SER A 299 -24.44 8.45 -5.82
N GLU A 300 -24.64 7.13 -5.65
CA GLU A 300 -25.98 6.54 -5.66
C GLU A 300 -26.74 6.95 -4.40
N PRO A 301 -28.09 7.03 -4.48
CA PRO A 301 -28.92 7.34 -3.33
C PRO A 301 -28.67 6.36 -2.17
N ASP A 302 -28.78 6.85 -0.95
CA ASP A 302 -28.64 6.06 0.27
C ASP A 302 -30.00 5.43 0.60
N ALA A 303 -30.16 4.15 0.28
CA ALA A 303 -31.39 3.39 0.56
C ALA A 303 -31.12 2.32 1.63
N PRO A 304 -32.06 2.04 2.54
CA PRO A 304 -31.87 1.04 3.61
C PRO A 304 -31.46 -0.34 3.10
N GLU A 305 -32.09 -0.80 2.03
CA GLU A 305 -31.87 -2.09 1.38
C GLU A 305 -30.58 -2.13 0.54
N SER A 306 -30.00 -0.96 0.20
CA SER A 306 -28.83 -0.80 -0.64
C SER A 306 -28.10 0.49 -0.30
N PRO A 307 -27.45 0.59 0.87
CA PRO A 307 -26.87 1.83 1.33
C PRO A 307 -25.70 2.30 0.45
N GLN A 308 -25.49 3.60 0.45
CA GLN A 308 -24.36 4.21 -0.24
C GLN A 308 -23.04 3.64 0.29
N VAL A 309 -22.12 3.31 -0.62
CA VAL A 309 -20.77 2.86 -0.27
C VAL A 309 -19.91 4.04 0.12
N ARG A 310 -19.69 4.22 1.42
CA ARG A 310 -18.95 5.35 1.98
C ARG A 310 -17.46 5.13 1.91
N ALA A 311 -16.76 6.04 1.24
CA ALA A 311 -15.31 6.03 1.16
C ALA A 311 -14.67 6.80 2.31
N CYS A 312 -13.53 6.33 2.78
CA CYS A 312 -12.71 7.03 3.77
C CYS A 312 -11.67 7.93 3.10
N VAL A 313 -10.93 8.71 3.89
CA VAL A 313 -9.88 9.64 3.44
C VAL A 313 -8.83 8.99 2.51
N ARG A 314 -8.54 7.69 2.69
CA ARG A 314 -7.58 6.93 1.85
C ARG A 314 -8.02 6.85 0.38
N ALA A 315 -9.31 6.72 0.11
CA ALA A 315 -9.81 6.69 -1.27
C ALA A 315 -9.60 8.03 -1.99
N TYR A 316 -9.77 9.13 -1.30
CA TYR A 316 -9.48 10.47 -1.83
C TYR A 316 -7.97 10.71 -1.97
N GLY A 317 -7.16 10.05 -1.16
CA GLY A 317 -5.70 10.11 -1.23
C GLY A 317 -5.06 9.34 -2.39
N TYR A 318 -5.81 8.48 -3.12
CA TYR A 318 -5.26 7.64 -4.18
C TYR A 318 -4.54 8.44 -5.28
N ARG A 319 -5.11 9.55 -5.71
CA ARG A 319 -4.51 10.38 -6.76
C ARG A 319 -3.11 10.85 -6.36
N ARG A 320 -2.96 11.42 -5.17
CA ARG A 320 -1.66 11.90 -4.67
C ARG A 320 -0.67 10.78 -4.39
N THR A 321 -1.14 9.61 -3.95
CA THR A 321 -0.25 8.47 -3.73
C THR A 321 0.21 7.86 -5.04
N PHE A 322 -0.70 7.54 -5.95
CA PHE A 322 -0.37 6.74 -7.13
C PHE A 322 0.19 7.53 -8.30
N LEU A 323 -0.04 8.85 -8.33
CA LEU A 323 0.60 9.75 -9.28
C LEU A 323 1.86 10.43 -8.71
N SER A 324 2.42 9.91 -7.62
CA SER A 324 3.69 10.37 -7.07
C SER A 324 4.83 10.22 -8.09
N PRO A 325 5.72 11.20 -8.18
CA PRO A 325 6.91 11.12 -9.05
C PRO A 325 7.92 10.05 -8.60
N ASP A 326 7.81 9.56 -7.37
CA ASP A 326 8.69 8.54 -6.76
C ASP A 326 8.40 7.12 -7.23
N ARG A 327 7.42 6.92 -8.09
CA ARG A 327 7.07 5.58 -8.58
C ARG A 327 8.21 4.90 -9.33
N LEU A 328 8.21 3.57 -9.32
CA LEU A 328 9.06 2.77 -10.20
C LEU A 328 8.63 3.00 -11.65
N LYS A 329 9.61 3.13 -12.55
CA LYS A 329 9.39 3.52 -13.94
C LYS A 329 9.82 2.44 -14.94
N TYR A 330 10.85 1.69 -14.60
CA TYR A 330 11.54 0.74 -15.49
C TYR A 330 11.89 -0.55 -14.77
N PRO A 331 12.01 -1.70 -15.48
CA PRO A 331 12.62 -2.90 -14.92
C PRO A 331 14.07 -2.64 -14.50
N MET A 332 14.47 -3.23 -13.39
CA MET A 332 15.77 -2.95 -12.77
C MET A 332 16.40 -4.22 -12.21
N LYS A 333 17.73 -4.33 -12.36
CA LYS A 333 18.55 -5.40 -11.80
C LYS A 333 19.44 -4.84 -10.69
N ARG A 334 19.55 -5.55 -9.59
CA ARG A 334 20.42 -5.19 -8.47
C ARG A 334 21.91 -5.23 -8.87
N VAL A 335 22.66 -4.23 -8.39
CA VAL A 335 24.13 -4.14 -8.57
C VAL A 335 24.90 -3.95 -7.27
N GLY A 336 24.23 -3.76 -6.15
CA GLY A 336 24.82 -3.67 -4.81
C GLY A 336 24.38 -4.82 -3.91
N GLU A 337 24.62 -4.67 -2.61
CA GLU A 337 24.11 -5.59 -1.61
C GLU A 337 22.58 -5.46 -1.45
N ARG A 338 21.92 -6.55 -1.09
CA ARG A 338 20.45 -6.51 -0.80
C ARG A 338 20.18 -5.54 0.34
N GLY A 339 19.20 -4.67 0.13
CA GLY A 339 18.82 -3.64 1.07
C GLY A 339 19.45 -2.27 0.82
N GLU A 340 20.52 -2.16 0.05
CA GLU A 340 21.14 -0.87 -0.31
C GLU A 340 20.28 -0.04 -1.29
N GLY A 341 19.42 -0.71 -2.08
CA GLY A 341 18.62 -0.04 -3.09
C GLY A 341 19.41 0.40 -4.33
N LYS A 342 20.55 -0.23 -4.61
CA LYS A 342 21.39 0.04 -5.78
C LYS A 342 20.98 -0.86 -6.95
N PHE A 343 20.44 -0.25 -7.99
CA PHE A 343 19.94 -0.93 -9.17
C PHE A 343 20.43 -0.26 -10.44
N VAL A 344 20.42 -1.03 -11.55
CA VAL A 344 20.59 -0.52 -12.91
C VAL A 344 19.35 -0.85 -13.72
N ARG A 345 18.96 0.06 -14.58
CA ARG A 345 17.86 -0.12 -15.53
C ARG A 345 18.24 -1.20 -16.54
N ILE A 346 17.28 -2.06 -16.87
CA ILE A 346 17.39 -3.07 -17.92
C ILE A 346 16.14 -3.03 -18.81
N SER A 347 16.18 -3.67 -19.97
CA SER A 347 14.98 -3.82 -20.80
C SER A 347 14.01 -4.83 -20.21
N TRP A 348 12.74 -4.80 -20.67
CA TRP A 348 11.77 -5.84 -20.31
C TRP A 348 12.22 -7.23 -20.79
N ASP A 349 12.78 -7.34 -22.00
CA ASP A 349 13.24 -8.63 -22.51
C ASP A 349 14.35 -9.22 -21.64
N GLU A 350 15.36 -8.42 -21.27
CA GLU A 350 16.41 -8.84 -20.34
C GLU A 350 15.85 -9.26 -18.97
N ALA A 351 14.85 -8.51 -18.45
CA ALA A 351 14.22 -8.83 -17.18
C ALA A 351 13.45 -10.16 -17.22
N LEU A 352 12.69 -10.39 -18.28
CA LEU A 352 11.86 -11.58 -18.45
C LEU A 352 12.71 -12.82 -18.76
N ASP A 353 13.78 -12.67 -19.54
CA ASP A 353 14.74 -13.73 -19.80
C ASP A 353 15.46 -14.16 -18.52
N LEU A 354 15.91 -13.20 -17.69
CA LEU A 354 16.51 -13.46 -16.40
C LEU A 354 15.54 -14.19 -15.47
N LEU A 355 14.29 -13.73 -15.38
CA LEU A 355 13.26 -14.34 -14.52
C LEU A 355 12.95 -15.78 -14.94
N ALA A 356 12.76 -16.01 -16.24
CA ALA A 356 12.51 -17.35 -16.76
C ALA A 356 13.70 -18.30 -16.55
N LEU A 357 14.92 -17.81 -16.75
CA LEU A 357 16.18 -18.55 -16.49
C LEU A 357 16.28 -18.99 -15.03
N GLU A 358 16.13 -18.05 -14.08
CA GLU A 358 16.23 -18.33 -12.65
C GLU A 358 15.09 -19.24 -12.16
N THR A 359 13.88 -19.07 -12.69
CA THR A 359 12.74 -19.95 -12.38
C THR A 359 13.03 -21.40 -12.79
N LYS A 360 13.59 -21.63 -13.98
CA LYS A 360 14.01 -22.95 -14.46
C LYS A 360 15.21 -23.50 -13.67
N ARG A 361 16.21 -22.65 -13.42
CA ARG A 361 17.45 -23.06 -12.71
C ARG A 361 17.14 -23.56 -11.31
N ILE A 362 16.44 -22.75 -10.53
CA ILE A 362 16.15 -23.05 -9.12
C ILE A 362 15.25 -24.30 -9.01
N LYS A 363 14.22 -24.44 -9.87
CA LYS A 363 13.44 -25.67 -9.94
C LYS A 363 14.30 -26.92 -10.22
N LYS A 364 15.20 -26.81 -11.17
CA LYS A 364 16.09 -27.92 -11.56
C LYS A 364 17.06 -28.29 -10.44
N CYS A 365 17.60 -27.31 -9.70
CA CYS A 365 18.60 -27.55 -8.65
C CYS A 365 17.98 -28.02 -7.36
N TYR A 366 16.80 -27.51 -6.96
CA TYR A 366 16.26 -27.64 -5.61
C TYR A 366 14.82 -28.16 -5.56
N GLY A 367 14.17 -28.36 -6.70
CA GLY A 367 12.79 -28.84 -6.78
C GLY A 367 11.73 -27.76 -6.54
N ALA A 368 10.45 -28.18 -6.55
CA ALA A 368 9.30 -27.30 -6.41
C ALA A 368 9.23 -26.59 -5.03
N ALA A 369 9.62 -27.28 -3.96
CA ALA A 369 9.61 -26.76 -2.58
C ALA A 369 10.48 -25.49 -2.40
N SER A 370 11.45 -25.27 -3.28
CA SER A 370 12.39 -24.14 -3.20
C SER A 370 11.84 -22.81 -3.73
N ARG A 371 10.67 -22.82 -4.38
CA ARG A 371 10.02 -21.62 -4.97
C ARG A 371 8.80 -21.25 -4.15
N TYR A 372 8.71 -20.00 -3.76
CA TYR A 372 7.67 -19.51 -2.86
C TYR A 372 7.12 -18.17 -3.32
N VAL A 373 5.79 -18.00 -3.27
CA VAL A 373 5.11 -16.73 -3.51
C VAL A 373 4.70 -16.16 -2.17
N ASN A 374 5.25 -15.00 -1.80
CA ASN A 374 4.94 -14.36 -0.52
C ASN A 374 3.47 -14.00 -0.38
N TYR A 375 2.97 -14.08 0.86
CA TYR A 375 1.64 -13.60 1.21
C TYR A 375 1.51 -12.10 0.96
N ALA A 376 0.79 -11.71 -0.07
CA ALA A 376 0.65 -10.32 -0.48
C ALA A 376 -0.81 -9.98 -0.82
N TRP A 377 -1.39 -9.04 -0.07
CA TRP A 377 -2.74 -8.54 -0.32
C TRP A 377 -2.77 -7.02 -0.56
N GLY A 378 -1.64 -6.43 -0.86
CA GLY A 378 -1.55 -5.02 -1.26
C GLY A 378 -2.34 -4.73 -2.53
N TYR A 379 -2.52 -5.74 -3.37
CA TYR A 379 -3.32 -5.76 -4.58
C TYR A 379 -4.38 -6.84 -4.47
N SER A 380 -5.66 -6.50 -4.58
CA SER A 380 -6.75 -7.46 -4.59
C SER A 380 -7.76 -7.17 -5.71
N GLY A 381 -8.22 -8.24 -6.37
CA GLY A 381 -9.15 -8.19 -7.50
C GLY A 381 -9.39 -9.57 -8.09
N ALA A 382 -10.19 -9.66 -9.14
CA ALA A 382 -10.43 -10.89 -9.89
C ALA A 382 -9.14 -11.42 -10.54
N VAL A 383 -8.36 -10.51 -11.10
CA VAL A 383 -7.00 -10.78 -11.62
C VAL A 383 -6.02 -10.22 -10.59
N GLN A 384 -5.28 -11.07 -9.88
CA GLN A 384 -4.42 -10.69 -8.77
C GLN A 384 -3.00 -11.20 -8.97
N ALA A 385 -2.00 -10.32 -8.84
CA ALA A 385 -0.58 -10.62 -9.08
C ALA A 385 -0.06 -11.85 -8.32
N MET A 386 -0.37 -11.98 -7.02
CA MET A 386 0.01 -13.16 -6.23
C MET A 386 -0.61 -14.46 -6.77
N ARG A 387 -1.88 -14.43 -7.18
CA ARG A 387 -2.57 -15.59 -7.77
C ARG A 387 -2.00 -15.94 -9.14
N LEU A 388 -1.66 -14.94 -9.96
CA LEU A 388 -1.02 -15.14 -11.25
C LEU A 388 0.37 -15.79 -11.10
N ALA A 389 1.18 -15.35 -10.14
CA ALA A 389 2.47 -15.96 -9.83
C ALA A 389 2.30 -17.42 -9.38
N LYS A 390 1.31 -17.71 -8.53
CA LYS A 390 0.97 -19.09 -8.13
C LYS A 390 0.54 -19.94 -9.31
N ARG A 391 -0.31 -19.39 -10.20
CA ARG A 391 -0.74 -20.06 -11.44
C ARG A 391 0.46 -20.40 -12.34
N LEU A 392 1.35 -19.43 -12.55
CA LEU A 392 2.55 -19.61 -13.37
C LEU A 392 3.43 -20.75 -12.83
N LEU A 393 3.69 -20.74 -11.52
CA LEU A 393 4.55 -21.72 -10.87
C LEU A 393 3.88 -23.09 -10.76
N ALA A 394 2.55 -23.17 -10.57
CA ALA A 394 1.80 -24.43 -10.61
C ALA A 394 1.92 -25.10 -11.99
N LEU A 395 1.68 -24.35 -13.05
CA LEU A 395 1.83 -24.82 -14.43
C LEU A 395 3.27 -25.17 -14.80
N ASP A 396 4.26 -24.50 -14.19
CA ASP A 396 5.68 -24.82 -14.35
C ASP A 396 6.17 -25.93 -13.38
N GLY A 397 5.30 -26.75 -12.82
CA GLY A 397 5.66 -27.95 -12.06
C GLY A 397 5.70 -27.76 -10.54
N GLY A 398 5.06 -26.74 -10.00
CA GLY A 398 4.76 -26.61 -8.58
C GLY A 398 5.62 -25.59 -7.80
N TYR A 399 5.18 -25.28 -6.60
CA TYR A 399 5.81 -24.36 -5.66
C TYR A 399 5.39 -24.73 -4.23
N LEU A 400 6.18 -24.30 -3.22
CA LEU A 400 5.78 -24.35 -1.82
C LEU A 400 4.68 -23.33 -1.57
N ASP A 401 3.49 -23.77 -1.21
CA ASP A 401 2.37 -22.88 -0.91
C ASP A 401 2.34 -22.49 0.57
N PHE A 402 1.45 -21.60 0.92
CA PHE A 402 1.19 -21.20 2.29
C PHE A 402 -0.29 -21.36 2.65
N TYR A 403 -0.54 -21.50 3.95
CA TYR A 403 -1.88 -21.38 4.51
C TYR A 403 -1.90 -20.29 5.59
N ASN A 404 -3.11 -19.96 6.06
CA ASN A 404 -3.34 -18.91 7.04
C ASN A 404 -3.08 -17.48 6.50
N SER A 405 -2.97 -16.51 7.40
CA SER A 405 -2.78 -15.11 7.04
C SER A 405 -2.09 -14.32 8.16
N TYR A 406 -1.50 -13.18 7.81
CA TYR A 406 -1.02 -12.21 8.81
C TYR A 406 -2.17 -11.50 9.54
N SER A 407 -3.35 -11.42 8.93
CA SER A 407 -4.47 -10.62 9.45
C SER A 407 -5.29 -11.34 10.50
N SER A 408 -5.59 -12.62 10.29
CA SER A 408 -6.64 -13.34 11.04
C SER A 408 -6.30 -14.81 11.30
N ALA A 409 -5.02 -15.13 11.43
CA ALA A 409 -4.58 -16.53 11.58
C ALA A 409 -5.28 -17.25 12.73
N CYS A 410 -5.24 -16.70 13.94
CA CYS A 410 -5.83 -17.34 15.09
C CYS A 410 -7.36 -17.43 14.98
N THR A 411 -8.02 -16.37 14.53
CA THR A 411 -9.48 -16.39 14.34
C THR A 411 -9.90 -17.42 13.29
N SER A 412 -9.26 -17.40 12.11
CA SER A 412 -9.64 -18.31 11.01
C SER A 412 -9.32 -19.77 11.29
N TYR A 413 -8.29 -20.04 12.12
CA TYR A 413 -7.83 -21.39 12.40
C TYR A 413 -8.45 -21.98 13.67
N ALA A 414 -8.67 -21.16 14.72
CA ALA A 414 -9.24 -21.64 15.99
C ALA A 414 -10.76 -21.78 15.95
N THR A 415 -11.49 -20.87 15.27
CA THR A 415 -12.95 -20.91 15.20
C THR A 415 -13.52 -22.26 14.70
N PRO A 416 -12.91 -22.93 13.68
CA PRO A 416 -13.35 -24.27 13.26
C PRO A 416 -13.26 -25.37 14.30
N TYR A 417 -12.44 -25.20 15.35
CA TYR A 417 -12.38 -26.17 16.46
C TYR A 417 -13.58 -26.05 17.42
N THR A 418 -14.35 -24.97 17.30
CA THR A 418 -15.59 -24.78 18.06
C THR A 418 -16.83 -24.99 17.18
N TYR A 419 -16.87 -24.41 16.00
CA TYR A 419 -18.06 -24.41 15.13
C TYR A 419 -17.95 -25.22 13.84
N GLY A 420 -16.77 -25.78 13.53
CA GLY A 420 -16.52 -26.51 12.27
C GLY A 420 -16.33 -25.63 11.04
N THR A 421 -16.58 -24.32 11.16
CA THR A 421 -16.37 -23.32 10.09
C THR A 421 -15.75 -22.05 10.65
N LYS A 422 -15.09 -21.30 9.79
CA LYS A 422 -14.58 -19.95 10.15
C LYS A 422 -15.64 -18.85 9.99
N PHE A 423 -16.73 -19.09 9.30
CA PHE A 423 -17.78 -18.10 9.04
C PHE A 423 -18.88 -18.19 10.08
N THR A 424 -18.87 -17.29 11.06
CA THR A 424 -19.70 -17.38 12.27
C THR A 424 -20.45 -16.10 12.62
N GLY A 425 -20.18 -14.98 11.95
CA GLY A 425 -20.83 -13.69 12.21
C GLY A 425 -22.11 -13.50 11.41
N ASN A 426 -23.06 -12.77 11.97
CA ASN A 426 -24.21 -12.22 11.24
C ASN A 426 -23.75 -11.07 10.34
N THR A 427 -24.51 -10.74 9.30
CA THR A 427 -24.23 -9.55 8.49
C THR A 427 -24.47 -8.26 9.29
N PRO A 428 -23.75 -7.15 9.01
CA PRO A 428 -23.82 -5.93 9.83
C PRO A 428 -25.18 -5.24 9.87
N ASP A 429 -26.04 -5.48 8.89
CA ASP A 429 -27.43 -5.03 8.88
C ASP A 429 -28.29 -5.62 10.02
N ASP A 430 -27.83 -6.76 10.62
CA ASP A 430 -28.44 -7.36 11.80
C ASP A 430 -28.22 -6.57 13.11
N TYR A 431 -27.23 -5.68 13.17
CA TYR A 431 -26.88 -4.96 14.41
C TYR A 431 -28.04 -4.16 15.02
N VAL A 432 -28.98 -3.72 14.21
CA VAL A 432 -30.18 -2.99 14.67
C VAL A 432 -31.12 -3.82 15.54
N HIS A 433 -31.01 -5.15 15.47
CA HIS A 433 -31.80 -6.07 16.27
C HIS A 433 -31.19 -6.37 17.65
N SER A 434 -29.94 -5.96 17.89
CA SER A 434 -29.25 -6.18 19.16
C SER A 434 -29.72 -5.20 20.23
N LYS A 435 -29.84 -5.66 21.48
CA LYS A 435 -30.01 -4.79 22.66
C LYS A 435 -28.66 -4.34 23.21
N LEU A 436 -27.66 -5.21 23.06
CA LEU A 436 -26.27 -4.96 23.46
C LEU A 436 -25.33 -5.38 22.35
N ILE A 437 -24.33 -4.54 22.04
CA ILE A 437 -23.18 -4.89 21.23
C ILE A 437 -21.92 -4.67 22.04
N ILE A 438 -21.10 -5.72 22.19
CA ILE A 438 -19.75 -5.63 22.74
C ILE A 438 -18.76 -5.69 21.61
N LEU A 439 -18.03 -4.58 21.37
CA LEU A 439 -16.94 -4.49 20.41
C LEU A 439 -15.62 -4.80 21.13
N TRP A 440 -15.13 -6.02 20.97
CA TRP A 440 -13.94 -6.50 21.65
C TRP A 440 -12.70 -6.40 20.77
N GLY A 441 -11.81 -5.44 21.05
CA GLY A 441 -10.64 -5.15 20.18
C GLY A 441 -11.04 -4.84 18.73
N HIS A 442 -12.23 -4.27 18.52
CA HIS A 442 -12.82 -3.99 17.21
C HIS A 442 -13.00 -2.48 17.00
N ASN A 443 -12.30 -1.91 16.03
CA ASN A 443 -12.28 -0.46 15.78
C ASN A 443 -12.59 -0.14 14.31
N PRO A 444 -13.82 -0.34 13.83
CA PRO A 444 -14.19 -0.17 12.42
C PRO A 444 -14.15 1.29 11.92
N ALA A 445 -14.09 2.29 12.80
CA ALA A 445 -13.93 3.69 12.38
C ALA A 445 -12.53 3.98 11.81
N GLU A 446 -11.50 3.21 12.19
CA GLU A 446 -10.13 3.31 11.70
C GLU A 446 -9.71 2.08 10.90
N THR A 447 -10.05 0.90 11.39
CA THR A 447 -9.81 -0.40 10.74
C THR A 447 -11.01 -0.77 9.89
N ILE A 448 -11.09 -0.21 8.70
CA ILE A 448 -12.21 -0.46 7.80
C ILE A 448 -12.20 -1.92 7.36
N PHE A 449 -13.20 -2.67 7.79
CA PHE A 449 -13.49 -4.03 7.36
C PHE A 449 -14.91 -4.06 6.81
N GLY A 450 -15.03 -3.90 5.49
CA GLY A 450 -16.28 -3.53 4.84
C GLY A 450 -16.59 -2.02 4.96
N THR A 451 -17.16 -1.44 3.93
CA THR A 451 -17.35 0.02 3.85
C THR A 451 -18.42 0.59 4.76
N ASN A 452 -19.39 -0.22 5.17
CA ASN A 452 -20.58 0.24 5.87
C ASN A 452 -20.71 -0.26 7.33
N THR A 453 -19.70 -0.93 7.90
CA THR A 453 -19.75 -1.44 9.28
C THR A 453 -20.08 -0.33 10.30
N THR A 454 -19.38 0.81 10.22
CA THR A 454 -19.64 1.95 11.11
C THR A 454 -21.02 2.57 10.89
N TYR A 455 -21.55 2.55 9.66
CA TYR A 455 -22.89 2.99 9.34
C TYR A 455 -23.94 2.14 10.07
N TYR A 456 -23.83 0.82 10.02
CA TYR A 456 -24.78 -0.08 10.69
C TYR A 456 -24.66 -0.02 12.21
N LEU A 457 -23.46 0.13 12.78
CA LEU A 457 -23.29 0.38 14.22
C LEU A 457 -23.95 1.69 14.66
N LYS A 458 -23.85 2.75 13.83
CA LYS A 458 -24.58 3.99 14.09
C LYS A 458 -26.09 3.78 14.05
N LYS A 459 -26.61 3.03 13.09
CA LYS A 459 -28.04 2.67 13.01
C LYS A 459 -28.49 1.87 14.22
N ALA A 460 -27.72 0.90 14.67
CA ALA A 460 -28.00 0.16 15.90
C ALA A 460 -28.09 1.10 17.13
N LYS A 461 -27.15 2.02 17.28
CA LYS A 461 -27.18 3.00 18.35
C LYS A 461 -28.40 3.92 18.27
N GLU A 462 -28.77 4.38 17.09
CA GLU A 462 -29.98 5.18 16.83
C GLU A 462 -31.25 4.40 17.19
N SER A 463 -31.25 3.06 17.09
CA SER A 463 -32.33 2.15 17.49
C SER A 463 -32.34 1.82 18.98
N GLY A 464 -31.43 2.38 19.79
CA GLY A 464 -31.38 2.19 21.24
C GLY A 464 -30.45 1.06 21.71
N THR A 465 -29.63 0.46 20.82
CA THR A 465 -28.62 -0.55 21.19
C THR A 465 -27.56 0.06 22.09
N LYS A 466 -27.29 -0.55 23.25
CA LYS A 466 -26.13 -0.21 24.09
C LYS A 466 -24.84 -0.74 23.44
N ILE A 467 -23.82 0.09 23.33
CA ILE A 467 -22.51 -0.29 22.74
C ILE A 467 -21.43 -0.19 23.80
N ILE A 468 -20.78 -1.30 24.12
CA ILE A 468 -19.62 -1.38 25.01
C ILE A 468 -18.38 -1.68 24.18
N VAL A 469 -17.29 -0.95 24.40
CA VAL A 469 -15.98 -1.20 23.74
C VAL A 469 -14.98 -1.72 24.77
N VAL A 470 -14.45 -2.91 24.53
CA VAL A 470 -13.36 -3.52 25.31
C VAL A 470 -12.08 -3.42 24.50
N ASP A 471 -11.16 -2.51 24.89
CA ASP A 471 -9.93 -2.19 24.13
C ASP A 471 -8.96 -1.45 25.05
N PRO A 472 -7.64 -1.69 25.04
CA PRO A 472 -6.67 -0.91 25.82
C PRO A 472 -6.64 0.59 25.45
N ARG A 473 -7.18 0.93 24.26
CA ARG A 473 -7.28 2.32 23.76
C ARG A 473 -8.74 2.79 23.70
N TYR A 474 -8.97 4.03 24.07
CA TYR A 474 -10.20 4.76 23.74
C TYR A 474 -10.13 5.17 22.26
N SER A 475 -10.40 4.21 21.39
CA SER A 475 -10.27 4.31 19.94
C SER A 475 -11.25 5.30 19.30
N MET A 476 -11.15 5.55 17.99
CA MET A 476 -12.13 6.38 17.26
C MET A 476 -13.54 5.78 17.29
N THR A 477 -13.65 4.46 17.25
CA THR A 477 -14.93 3.77 17.39
C THR A 477 -15.50 3.98 18.79
N ALA A 478 -14.68 3.85 19.84
CA ALA A 478 -15.10 4.14 21.22
C ALA A 478 -15.56 5.59 21.37
N ALA A 479 -14.81 6.54 20.85
CA ALA A 479 -15.13 7.96 20.92
C ALA A 479 -16.42 8.32 20.17
N ALA A 480 -16.74 7.64 19.06
CA ALA A 480 -17.90 7.95 18.24
C ALA A 480 -19.18 7.23 18.69
N LEU A 481 -19.07 6.00 19.21
CA LEU A 481 -20.21 5.09 19.35
C LEU A 481 -20.39 4.49 20.74
N ALA A 482 -19.33 4.34 21.56
CA ALA A 482 -19.42 3.65 22.82
C ALA A 482 -20.28 4.40 23.86
N ASP A 483 -21.15 3.66 24.55
CA ASP A 483 -21.77 4.10 25.80
C ASP A 483 -20.84 3.85 27.00
N GLU A 484 -19.98 2.85 26.86
CA GLU A 484 -18.99 2.50 27.86
C GLU A 484 -17.70 1.99 27.22
N TRP A 485 -16.53 2.37 27.78
CA TRP A 485 -15.22 1.86 27.44
C TRP A 485 -14.58 1.13 28.61
N ILE A 486 -14.12 -0.09 28.38
CA ILE A 486 -13.49 -0.94 29.37
C ILE A 486 -12.05 -1.20 28.90
N PRO A 487 -11.02 -0.54 29.49
CA PRO A 487 -9.63 -0.80 29.19
C PRO A 487 -9.19 -2.15 29.77
N VAL A 488 -8.64 -2.99 28.91
CA VAL A 488 -8.13 -4.32 29.28
C VAL A 488 -6.63 -4.41 28.94
N ARG A 489 -5.81 -4.97 29.83
CA ARG A 489 -4.38 -5.18 29.54
C ARG A 489 -4.23 -6.09 28.32
N PRO A 490 -3.35 -5.75 27.34
CA PRO A 490 -3.06 -6.63 26.22
C PRO A 490 -2.66 -8.03 26.68
N THR A 491 -3.08 -9.05 25.93
CA THR A 491 -2.84 -10.50 26.20
C THR A 491 -3.64 -11.13 27.34
N THR A 492 -4.51 -10.38 28.01
CA THR A 492 -5.31 -10.89 29.14
C THR A 492 -6.79 -11.05 28.85
N ASP A 493 -7.19 -10.90 27.60
CA ASP A 493 -8.57 -10.94 27.14
C ASP A 493 -9.30 -12.21 27.60
N ASN A 494 -8.65 -13.37 27.51
CA ASN A 494 -9.29 -14.61 27.93
C ASN A 494 -9.50 -14.70 29.44
N ALA A 495 -8.64 -14.08 30.27
CA ALA A 495 -8.89 -14.02 31.72
C ALA A 495 -10.16 -13.23 32.05
N LEU A 496 -10.42 -12.15 31.30
CA LEU A 496 -11.65 -11.38 31.43
C LEU A 496 -12.88 -12.23 30.99
N MET A 497 -12.76 -12.94 29.87
CA MET A 497 -13.81 -13.83 29.36
C MET A 497 -14.09 -14.99 30.31
N ASP A 498 -13.06 -15.61 30.89
CA ASP A 498 -13.20 -16.70 31.86
C ASP A 498 -13.95 -16.23 33.14
N ALA A 499 -13.63 -15.02 33.63
CA ALA A 499 -14.32 -14.46 34.80
C ALA A 499 -15.77 -14.03 34.49
N MET A 500 -16.04 -13.57 33.26
CA MET A 500 -17.43 -13.36 32.82
C MET A 500 -18.19 -14.70 32.79
N ALA A 501 -17.59 -15.74 32.21
CA ALA A 501 -18.19 -17.08 32.17
C ALA A 501 -18.42 -17.65 33.58
N TYR A 502 -17.46 -17.47 34.50
CA TYR A 502 -17.61 -17.84 35.92
C TYR A 502 -18.81 -17.14 36.56
N THR A 503 -18.95 -15.84 36.38
CA THR A 503 -20.06 -15.04 36.91
C THR A 503 -21.39 -15.51 36.31
N ILE A 504 -21.49 -15.66 35.00
CA ILE A 504 -22.69 -16.16 34.30
C ILE A 504 -23.09 -17.54 34.82
N PHE A 505 -22.13 -18.42 35.02
CA PHE A 505 -22.40 -19.77 35.53
C PHE A 505 -22.84 -19.77 36.99
N THR A 506 -22.09 -19.13 37.88
CA THR A 506 -22.38 -19.16 39.34
C THR A 506 -23.61 -18.38 39.74
N GLU A 507 -24.01 -17.39 38.94
CA GLU A 507 -25.27 -16.65 39.13
C GLU A 507 -26.47 -17.28 38.38
N ASN A 508 -26.29 -18.44 37.75
CA ASN A 508 -27.33 -19.15 36.96
C ASN A 508 -27.92 -18.31 35.83
N LEU A 509 -27.10 -17.50 35.15
CA LEU A 509 -27.49 -16.64 34.02
C LEU A 509 -27.28 -17.29 32.66
N HIS A 510 -26.70 -18.49 32.61
CA HIS A 510 -26.45 -19.25 31.39
C HIS A 510 -27.75 -19.95 30.90
N ASP A 511 -27.79 -20.24 29.60
CA ASP A 511 -28.87 -20.98 28.95
C ASP A 511 -28.57 -22.48 28.96
N GLN A 512 -28.92 -23.16 30.07
CA GLN A 512 -28.64 -24.59 30.22
C GLN A 512 -29.31 -25.43 29.11
N LYS A 513 -30.51 -25.06 28.69
CA LYS A 513 -31.23 -25.78 27.61
C LYS A 513 -30.45 -25.69 26.28
N PHE A 514 -29.88 -24.54 25.98
CA PHE A 514 -29.06 -24.36 24.80
C PHE A 514 -27.77 -25.22 24.89
N LEU A 515 -27.15 -25.21 26.04
CA LEU A 515 -25.91 -25.98 26.29
C LEU A 515 -26.17 -27.50 26.16
N ASP A 516 -27.25 -28.02 26.77
CA ASP A 516 -27.63 -29.42 26.70
C ASP A 516 -27.91 -29.87 25.25
N THR A 517 -28.60 -29.03 24.50
CA THR A 517 -29.02 -29.37 23.13
C THR A 517 -27.87 -29.29 22.12
N PHE A 518 -27.13 -28.18 22.12
CA PHE A 518 -26.25 -27.81 21.01
C PHE A 518 -24.77 -27.93 21.34
N CYS A 519 -24.35 -28.10 22.61
CA CYS A 519 -22.95 -28.00 22.98
C CYS A 519 -22.35 -29.32 23.44
N LEU A 520 -21.02 -29.44 23.34
CA LEU A 520 -20.21 -30.55 23.86
C LEU A 520 -19.14 -29.98 24.78
N GLY A 521 -18.98 -30.56 25.98
CA GLY A 521 -17.87 -30.31 26.89
C GLY A 521 -17.99 -29.04 27.74
N PHE A 522 -19.19 -28.51 27.91
CA PHE A 522 -19.41 -27.42 28.86
C PHE A 522 -19.28 -27.91 30.31
N ASP A 523 -19.95 -28.98 30.66
CA ASP A 523 -19.95 -29.61 31.99
C ASP A 523 -19.62 -31.11 31.90
N ALA A 524 -19.48 -31.77 33.06
CA ALA A 524 -19.12 -33.17 33.15
C ALA A 524 -20.11 -34.13 32.49
N SER A 525 -21.40 -33.76 32.41
CA SER A 525 -22.44 -34.61 31.82
C SER A 525 -22.45 -34.58 30.29
N HIS A 526 -21.82 -33.57 29.72
CA HIS A 526 -21.74 -33.36 28.27
C HIS A 526 -20.33 -33.57 27.70
N MET A 527 -19.49 -34.29 28.43
CA MET A 527 -18.14 -34.66 27.94
C MET A 527 -18.19 -35.80 26.92
N PRO A 528 -17.22 -35.87 25.99
CA PRO A 528 -17.07 -37.05 25.13
C PRO A 528 -16.86 -38.35 25.97
N VAL A 529 -17.40 -39.45 25.45
CA VAL A 529 -17.25 -40.77 26.11
C VAL A 529 -15.77 -41.07 26.33
N GLY A 530 -15.43 -41.44 27.57
CA GLY A 530 -14.09 -41.83 27.98
C GLY A 530 -13.17 -40.67 28.37
N ILE A 531 -13.66 -39.44 28.36
CA ILE A 531 -12.91 -38.25 28.84
C ILE A 531 -13.40 -37.89 30.26
N ASP A 532 -12.48 -37.58 31.15
CA ASP A 532 -12.76 -37.20 32.55
C ASP A 532 -13.60 -35.90 32.59
N GLY A 533 -14.65 -35.85 33.39
CA GLY A 533 -15.48 -34.65 33.58
C GLY A 533 -14.72 -33.44 34.08
N LYS A 534 -13.58 -33.63 34.73
CA LYS A 534 -12.69 -32.52 35.13
C LYS A 534 -12.00 -31.80 34.00
N GLU A 535 -12.06 -32.32 32.78
CA GLU A 535 -11.58 -31.65 31.58
C GLU A 535 -12.62 -30.68 30.97
N SER A 536 -13.83 -30.62 31.51
CA SER A 536 -14.91 -29.73 31.09
C SER A 536 -14.58 -28.25 31.36
N TYR A 537 -15.27 -27.38 30.65
CA TYR A 537 -15.07 -25.94 30.85
C TYR A 537 -15.54 -25.45 32.23
N CYS A 538 -16.65 -26.00 32.76
CA CYS A 538 -17.10 -25.73 34.13
C CYS A 538 -16.07 -26.12 35.18
N ALA A 539 -15.48 -27.32 35.07
CA ALA A 539 -14.45 -27.76 36.00
C ALA A 539 -13.22 -26.82 35.96
N TYR A 540 -12.83 -26.34 34.79
CA TYR A 540 -11.80 -25.31 34.65
C TYR A 540 -12.21 -23.98 35.34
N LEU A 541 -13.43 -23.48 35.09
CA LEU A 541 -13.90 -22.23 35.70
C LEU A 541 -13.89 -22.31 37.24
N LEU A 542 -14.33 -23.42 37.78
CA LEU A 542 -14.41 -23.65 39.22
C LEU A 542 -13.03 -23.97 39.89
N GLY A 543 -12.01 -24.22 39.07
CA GLY A 543 -10.66 -24.52 39.56
C GLY A 543 -10.52 -25.95 40.07
N GLU A 544 -11.34 -26.91 39.61
CA GLU A 544 -11.32 -28.28 40.09
C GLU A 544 -10.01 -29.04 39.78
N LYS A 545 -9.28 -28.58 38.72
CA LYS A 545 -8.05 -29.20 38.27
C LYS A 545 -6.80 -28.46 38.76
N ASP A 546 -6.82 -27.14 38.77
CA ASP A 546 -5.66 -26.28 39.07
C ASP A 546 -5.77 -25.59 40.45
N GLY A 547 -6.87 -25.76 41.17
CA GLY A 547 -7.11 -25.15 42.47
C GLY A 547 -7.42 -23.66 42.42
N ILE A 548 -7.62 -23.08 41.24
CA ILE A 548 -7.81 -21.64 41.01
C ILE A 548 -9.16 -21.40 40.33
N ALA A 549 -10.15 -20.96 41.11
CA ALA A 549 -11.44 -20.51 40.52
C ALA A 549 -11.24 -19.21 39.74
N LYS A 550 -11.85 -19.09 38.54
CA LYS A 550 -11.69 -17.97 37.60
C LYS A 550 -12.60 -16.81 37.98
N THR A 551 -12.55 -16.39 39.26
CA THR A 551 -13.42 -15.37 39.82
C THR A 551 -13.14 -13.98 39.22
N PRO A 552 -14.10 -13.05 39.28
CA PRO A 552 -13.84 -11.63 38.94
C PRO A 552 -12.67 -11.00 39.69
N ALA A 553 -12.49 -11.36 40.99
CA ALA A 553 -11.36 -10.90 41.80
C ALA A 553 -9.99 -11.44 41.30
N TRP A 554 -9.94 -12.68 40.81
CA TRP A 554 -8.78 -13.26 40.12
C TRP A 554 -8.46 -12.50 38.84
N ALA A 555 -9.45 -12.32 38.00
CA ALA A 555 -9.26 -11.64 36.71
C ALA A 555 -8.90 -10.16 36.86
N ALA A 556 -9.43 -9.45 37.84
CA ALA A 556 -9.14 -8.03 38.08
C ALA A 556 -7.63 -7.78 38.27
N LYS A 557 -6.92 -8.68 38.96
CA LYS A 557 -5.47 -8.59 39.16
C LYS A 557 -4.69 -8.75 37.85
N ILE A 558 -5.15 -9.59 36.96
CA ILE A 558 -4.53 -9.91 35.68
C ILE A 558 -4.84 -8.82 34.66
N THR A 559 -6.13 -8.51 34.50
CA THR A 559 -6.63 -7.67 33.39
C THR A 559 -6.54 -6.16 33.65
N GLY A 560 -6.49 -5.76 34.93
CA GLY A 560 -6.62 -4.38 35.35
C GLY A 560 -8.06 -3.85 35.34
N VAL A 561 -9.03 -4.68 34.96
CA VAL A 561 -10.47 -4.31 34.99
C VAL A 561 -11.00 -4.52 36.41
N PRO A 562 -11.67 -3.55 37.03
CA PRO A 562 -12.22 -3.71 38.39
C PRO A 562 -13.23 -4.86 38.48
N GLU A 563 -13.22 -5.61 39.58
CA GLU A 563 -14.08 -6.77 39.83
C GLU A 563 -15.56 -6.48 39.57
N ILE A 564 -16.06 -5.38 40.15
CA ILE A 564 -17.46 -4.96 39.98
C ILE A 564 -17.82 -4.70 38.51
N LYS A 565 -16.87 -4.24 37.72
CA LYS A 565 -17.06 -3.99 36.28
C LYS A 565 -17.10 -5.30 35.48
N ILE A 566 -16.30 -6.30 35.87
CA ILE A 566 -16.34 -7.65 35.28
C ILE A 566 -17.69 -8.29 35.52
N GLN A 567 -18.19 -8.25 36.77
CA GLN A 567 -19.51 -8.77 37.13
C GLN A 567 -20.62 -8.05 36.33
N GLN A 568 -20.56 -6.72 36.23
CA GLN A 568 -21.56 -5.97 35.50
C GLN A 568 -21.56 -6.32 34.00
N LEU A 569 -20.39 -6.41 33.37
CA LEU A 569 -20.25 -6.79 31.96
C LEU A 569 -20.81 -8.19 31.70
N ALA A 570 -20.56 -9.14 32.61
CA ALA A 570 -21.10 -10.50 32.53
C ALA A 570 -22.61 -10.52 32.59
N ARG A 571 -23.22 -9.82 33.57
CA ARG A 571 -24.67 -9.70 33.73
C ARG A 571 -25.32 -8.98 32.54
N ASP A 572 -24.72 -7.87 32.08
CA ASP A 572 -25.24 -7.14 30.92
C ASP A 572 -25.30 -8.07 29.70
N TYR A 573 -24.23 -8.81 29.43
CA TYR A 573 -24.15 -9.72 28.28
C TYR A 573 -25.17 -10.86 28.36
N ALA A 574 -25.40 -11.42 29.54
CA ALA A 574 -26.32 -12.52 29.74
C ALA A 574 -27.83 -12.08 29.74
N LEU A 575 -28.11 -10.87 30.22
CA LEU A 575 -29.49 -10.42 30.44
C LEU A 575 -30.05 -9.49 29.36
N MET A 576 -29.19 -8.70 28.69
CA MET A 576 -29.63 -7.79 27.63
C MET A 576 -29.67 -8.51 26.27
N LYS A 577 -30.53 -9.52 26.16
CA LYS A 577 -30.67 -10.33 24.94
C LYS A 577 -31.63 -9.69 23.93
N PRO A 578 -31.40 -9.85 22.58
CA PRO A 578 -30.20 -10.46 21.98
C PRO A 578 -28.95 -9.58 22.13
N ALA A 579 -27.81 -10.22 22.35
CA ALA A 579 -26.52 -9.56 22.55
C ALA A 579 -25.46 -10.05 21.56
N ALA A 580 -24.81 -9.13 20.87
CA ALA A 580 -23.75 -9.43 19.93
C ALA A 580 -22.36 -9.17 20.56
N LEU A 581 -21.52 -10.18 20.68
CA LEU A 581 -20.10 -10.07 21.02
C LEU A 581 -19.28 -10.16 19.73
N ILE A 582 -18.79 -9.02 19.26
CA ILE A 582 -18.06 -8.90 18.00
C ILE A 582 -16.58 -8.74 18.29
N GLN A 583 -15.80 -9.79 17.99
CA GLN A 583 -14.36 -9.75 18.12
C GLN A 583 -13.71 -9.10 16.89
N GLY A 584 -12.87 -8.11 17.13
CA GLY A 584 -11.94 -7.59 16.13
C GLY A 584 -10.68 -8.45 16.01
N TYR A 585 -9.73 -7.98 15.22
CA TYR A 585 -8.46 -8.69 15.04
C TYR A 585 -7.40 -8.33 16.08
N GLY A 586 -7.70 -7.49 17.07
CA GLY A 586 -6.77 -7.14 18.15
C GLY A 586 -6.36 -8.35 18.98
N PRO A 587 -7.29 -8.97 19.74
CA PRO A 587 -6.99 -10.07 20.68
C PRO A 587 -6.35 -11.29 20.01
N GLN A 588 -6.74 -11.61 18.79
CA GLN A 588 -6.21 -12.77 18.06
C GLN A 588 -4.76 -12.60 17.56
N ARG A 589 -4.21 -11.37 17.63
CA ARG A 589 -2.80 -11.09 17.29
C ARG A 589 -1.90 -10.97 18.51
N HIS A 590 -2.32 -11.60 19.61
CA HIS A 590 -1.54 -11.77 20.84
C HIS A 590 -0.87 -13.15 20.87
N ALA A 591 0.09 -13.32 21.79
CA ALA A 591 0.51 -14.63 22.25
C ALA A 591 -0.72 -15.43 22.67
N TYR A 592 -0.81 -16.68 22.23
CA TYR A 592 -1.98 -17.53 22.47
C TYR A 592 -3.31 -16.90 21.99
N GLY A 593 -3.29 -16.12 20.92
CA GLY A 593 -4.46 -15.42 20.39
C GLY A 593 -5.64 -16.33 19.99
N GLU A 594 -5.43 -17.61 19.88
CA GLU A 594 -6.46 -18.63 19.70
C GLU A 594 -7.41 -18.73 20.90
N GLN A 595 -6.92 -18.45 22.12
CA GLN A 595 -7.70 -18.60 23.34
C GLN A 595 -8.83 -17.56 23.45
N PRO A 596 -8.59 -16.24 23.34
CA PRO A 596 -9.67 -15.27 23.37
C PRO A 596 -10.69 -15.45 22.21
N VAL A 597 -10.25 -15.93 21.04
CA VAL A 597 -11.18 -16.29 19.96
C VAL A 597 -12.18 -17.33 20.44
N ARG A 598 -11.70 -18.43 21.02
CA ARG A 598 -12.54 -19.52 21.54
C ARG A 598 -13.31 -19.09 22.78
N GLY A 599 -12.72 -18.29 23.66
CA GLY A 599 -13.40 -17.75 24.85
C GLY A 599 -14.67 -16.94 24.49
N GLY A 600 -14.59 -16.08 23.48
CA GLY A 600 -15.74 -15.33 22.98
C GLY A 600 -16.83 -16.22 22.39
N THR A 601 -16.45 -17.31 21.68
CA THR A 601 -17.44 -18.27 21.13
C THR A 601 -18.15 -19.04 22.24
N VAL A 602 -17.44 -19.38 23.31
CA VAL A 602 -18.03 -20.05 24.50
C VAL A 602 -19.01 -19.11 25.22
N LEU A 603 -18.69 -17.84 25.43
CA LEU A 603 -19.61 -16.86 26.02
C LEU A 603 -20.91 -16.73 25.20
N ALA A 604 -20.80 -16.72 23.87
CA ALA A 604 -21.97 -16.69 22.99
C ALA A 604 -22.84 -17.94 23.13
N ALA A 605 -22.23 -19.12 23.20
CA ALA A 605 -22.94 -20.40 23.42
C ALA A 605 -23.59 -20.48 24.81
N MET A 606 -22.87 -20.10 25.89
CA MET A 606 -23.41 -20.09 27.27
C MET A 606 -24.67 -19.24 27.41
N THR A 607 -24.75 -18.20 26.64
CA THR A 607 -25.89 -17.25 26.73
C THR A 607 -26.93 -17.45 25.65
N GLY A 608 -26.79 -18.46 24.77
CA GLY A 608 -27.72 -18.73 23.68
C GLY A 608 -27.88 -17.57 22.68
N ASN A 609 -26.81 -16.79 22.47
CA ASN A 609 -26.78 -15.70 21.48
C ASN A 609 -26.34 -16.17 20.06
N VAL A 610 -26.29 -17.47 19.84
CA VAL A 610 -25.90 -18.10 18.56
C VAL A 610 -27.15 -18.39 17.73
N GLY A 611 -27.13 -18.05 16.46
CA GLY A 611 -28.20 -18.40 15.50
C GLY A 611 -29.48 -17.60 15.60
N ILE A 612 -29.45 -16.44 16.25
CA ILE A 612 -30.60 -15.55 16.45
C ILE A 612 -30.32 -14.15 15.90
N ALA A 613 -31.36 -13.46 15.44
CA ALA A 613 -31.25 -12.06 15.02
C ALA A 613 -30.83 -11.18 16.21
N GLY A 614 -29.90 -10.27 15.97
CA GLY A 614 -29.30 -9.40 16.98
C GLY A 614 -28.29 -10.08 17.91
N GLY A 615 -28.10 -11.42 17.78
CA GLY A 615 -27.05 -12.16 18.44
C GLY A 615 -25.76 -12.22 17.61
N CYS A 616 -24.79 -12.97 18.06
CA CYS A 616 -23.56 -13.27 17.30
C CYS A 616 -22.86 -14.47 17.91
N ALA A 617 -22.45 -15.43 17.09
CA ALA A 617 -21.67 -16.58 17.54
C ALA A 617 -20.22 -16.22 17.91
N SER A 618 -19.80 -14.97 17.69
CA SER A 618 -18.43 -14.52 17.85
C SER A 618 -17.47 -15.26 16.88
N GLY A 619 -16.15 -15.19 17.07
CA GLY A 619 -15.19 -15.84 16.15
C GLY A 619 -14.86 -14.97 14.94
N ALA A 620 -14.94 -15.51 13.71
CA ALA A 620 -14.38 -14.92 12.50
C ALA A 620 -15.30 -13.96 11.72
N GLY A 621 -16.28 -13.32 12.30
CA GLY A 621 -17.06 -12.29 11.61
C GLY A 621 -18.04 -12.82 10.54
N ALA A 622 -18.61 -11.88 9.76
CA ALA A 622 -19.67 -12.14 8.81
C ALA A 622 -19.26 -12.97 7.58
N THR A 623 -20.23 -13.66 7.00
CA THR A 623 -20.08 -14.32 5.71
C THR A 623 -20.24 -13.33 4.56
N ASP A 624 -19.49 -13.51 3.48
CA ASP A 624 -19.74 -12.83 2.21
C ASP A 624 -21.00 -13.46 1.57
N ARG A 625 -21.92 -12.63 1.11
CA ARG A 625 -23.11 -13.09 0.38
C ARG A 625 -22.74 -13.35 -1.08
N HIS A 626 -22.14 -12.36 -1.74
CA HIS A 626 -21.70 -12.43 -3.12
C HIS A 626 -20.30 -11.86 -3.25
N GLY A 627 -19.48 -12.49 -4.07
CA GLY A 627 -18.10 -12.06 -4.34
C GLY A 627 -17.73 -12.22 -5.80
N VAL A 628 -16.70 -11.51 -6.25
CA VAL A 628 -16.17 -11.70 -7.59
C VAL A 628 -15.41 -13.02 -7.68
N LEU A 629 -15.61 -13.72 -8.79
CA LEU A 629 -14.76 -14.86 -9.17
C LEU A 629 -13.34 -14.34 -9.46
N SER A 630 -12.36 -15.20 -9.24
CA SER A 630 -10.94 -14.88 -9.51
C SER A 630 -10.36 -15.84 -10.53
N VAL A 631 -9.32 -15.38 -11.21
CA VAL A 631 -8.51 -16.26 -12.10
C VAL A 631 -8.06 -17.48 -11.31
N PRO A 632 -8.32 -18.69 -11.81
CA PRO A 632 -7.95 -19.92 -11.13
C PRO A 632 -6.42 -20.07 -11.05
N THR A 633 -5.93 -20.52 -9.92
CA THR A 633 -4.48 -20.80 -9.75
C THR A 633 -4.06 -22.10 -10.42
N GLY A 634 -5.02 -22.96 -10.74
CA GLY A 634 -4.74 -24.33 -11.17
C GLY A 634 -4.39 -25.23 -9.97
N GLU A 635 -4.20 -26.51 -10.26
CA GLU A 635 -3.72 -27.48 -9.28
C GLU A 635 -2.21 -27.34 -9.11
N ASN A 636 -1.74 -27.22 -7.87
CA ASN A 636 -0.32 -27.19 -7.56
C ASN A 636 0.19 -28.64 -7.42
N PRO A 637 1.08 -29.11 -8.30
CA PRO A 637 1.61 -30.49 -8.21
C PRO A 637 2.38 -30.79 -6.93
N PHE A 638 2.93 -29.76 -6.27
CA PHE A 638 3.59 -29.93 -4.97
C PHE A 638 2.60 -29.71 -3.84
N PRO A 639 2.33 -30.72 -2.98
CA PRO A 639 1.30 -30.63 -1.95
C PRO A 639 1.70 -29.84 -0.72
N GLY A 640 3.01 -29.55 -0.54
CA GLY A 640 3.56 -28.94 0.67
C GLY A 640 3.09 -27.51 0.88
N ARG A 641 2.69 -27.19 2.12
CA ARG A 641 2.26 -25.86 2.56
C ARG A 641 2.88 -25.54 3.91
N ILE A 642 3.25 -24.25 4.09
CA ILE A 642 3.74 -23.71 5.35
C ILE A 642 2.77 -22.66 5.91
N PRO A 643 2.75 -22.44 7.24
CA PRO A 643 2.12 -21.23 7.79
C PRO A 643 2.76 -19.99 7.17
N CYS A 644 1.97 -19.07 6.66
CA CYS A 644 2.50 -17.88 5.93
C CYS A 644 3.46 -17.02 6.78
N TYR A 645 3.39 -17.09 8.10
CA TYR A 645 4.28 -16.35 9.00
C TYR A 645 5.68 -16.97 9.13
N LEU A 646 5.85 -18.27 8.85
CA LEU A 646 7.12 -18.98 9.01
C LEU A 646 8.01 -18.99 7.74
N TRP A 647 7.73 -18.13 6.77
CA TRP A 647 8.49 -18.13 5.52
C TRP A 647 9.99 -17.78 5.71
N THR A 648 10.33 -16.92 6.69
CA THR A 648 11.74 -16.60 6.98
C THR A 648 12.48 -17.79 7.57
N GLU A 649 11.80 -18.61 8.36
CA GLU A 649 12.34 -19.87 8.87
C GLU A 649 12.56 -20.88 7.74
N ALA A 650 11.59 -20.93 6.79
CA ALA A 650 11.73 -21.75 5.59
C ALA A 650 12.87 -21.28 4.66
N VAL A 651 13.22 -20.00 4.66
CA VAL A 651 14.42 -19.48 3.98
C VAL A 651 15.69 -19.87 4.75
N ALA A 652 15.70 -19.65 6.06
CA ALA A 652 16.90 -19.83 6.88
C ALA A 652 17.30 -21.29 7.06
N ALA A 653 16.32 -22.19 7.24
CA ALA A 653 16.52 -23.59 7.58
C ALA A 653 15.34 -24.48 7.19
N GLY A 654 14.80 -24.33 5.97
CA GLY A 654 13.59 -25.03 5.55
C GLY A 654 13.68 -26.55 5.64
N GLU A 655 14.84 -27.13 5.37
CA GLU A 655 15.10 -28.58 5.49
C GLU A 655 15.00 -29.12 6.93
N LYS A 656 14.95 -28.24 7.93
CA LYS A 656 14.71 -28.61 9.33
C LYS A 656 13.24 -28.48 9.73
N MET A 657 12.40 -27.94 8.86
CA MET A 657 10.99 -27.78 9.17
C MET A 657 10.23 -29.10 9.07
N SER A 658 9.31 -29.32 10.03
CA SER A 658 8.50 -30.54 10.13
C SER A 658 7.03 -30.22 10.36
N ALA A 659 6.16 -31.15 9.99
CA ALA A 659 4.72 -31.06 10.24
C ALA A 659 4.41 -30.91 11.74
N THR A 660 5.11 -31.65 12.59
CA THR A 660 4.85 -31.69 14.05
C THR A 660 5.21 -30.38 14.76
N GLU A 661 6.33 -29.77 14.42
CA GLU A 661 6.82 -28.56 15.11
C GLU A 661 6.36 -27.27 14.42
N HIS A 662 6.43 -27.26 13.09
CA HIS A 662 6.23 -26.04 12.31
C HIS A 662 4.85 -25.97 11.63
N GLY A 663 4.05 -27.06 11.73
CA GLY A 663 2.73 -27.10 11.13
C GLY A 663 2.76 -27.22 9.61
N LEU A 664 3.70 -27.97 9.03
CA LEU A 664 3.64 -28.26 7.60
C LEU A 664 2.38 -29.06 7.28
N GLU A 665 1.73 -28.73 6.20
CA GLU A 665 0.59 -29.46 5.62
C GLU A 665 1.01 -30.09 4.29
N GLY A 666 0.46 -31.29 3.99
CA GLY A 666 0.70 -31.99 2.72
C GLY A 666 2.04 -32.72 2.62
N VAL A 667 3.01 -32.41 3.47
CA VAL A 667 4.33 -33.05 3.57
C VAL A 667 4.75 -33.17 5.03
N THR A 668 5.59 -34.15 5.36
CA THR A 668 6.15 -34.31 6.71
C THR A 668 7.32 -33.38 6.98
N ASN A 669 8.19 -33.18 6.00
CA ASN A 669 9.37 -32.31 6.04
C ASN A 669 9.52 -31.63 4.68
N LEU A 670 10.34 -30.58 4.61
CA LEU A 670 10.75 -29.98 3.35
C LEU A 670 12.11 -30.53 2.91
N ASP A 671 12.26 -30.83 1.63
CA ASP A 671 13.53 -31.32 1.05
C ASP A 671 14.52 -30.18 0.84
N SER A 672 14.07 -28.94 0.81
CA SER A 672 14.88 -27.74 0.56
C SER A 672 14.29 -26.53 1.27
N GLY A 673 15.13 -25.59 1.66
CA GLY A 673 14.72 -24.23 2.01
C GLY A 673 14.23 -23.45 0.79
N ILE A 674 13.56 -22.31 1.04
CA ILE A 674 13.14 -21.40 -0.03
C ILE A 674 14.38 -20.74 -0.64
N LYS A 675 14.59 -20.98 -1.94
CA LYS A 675 15.70 -20.42 -2.75
C LYS A 675 15.26 -19.30 -3.67
N MET A 676 13.95 -19.23 -3.99
CA MET A 676 13.36 -18.20 -4.82
C MET A 676 12.11 -17.62 -4.18
N LEU A 677 12.10 -16.31 -4.02
CA LEU A 677 10.95 -15.55 -3.51
C LEU A 677 10.30 -14.70 -4.60
N TRP A 678 8.99 -14.84 -4.75
CA TRP A 678 8.16 -13.97 -5.57
C TRP A 678 7.38 -13.03 -4.65
N ASN A 679 7.79 -11.76 -4.61
CA ASN A 679 7.13 -10.71 -3.81
C ASN A 679 6.29 -9.82 -4.71
N MET A 680 4.99 -10.12 -4.82
CA MET A 680 4.08 -9.49 -5.77
C MET A 680 3.22 -8.44 -5.08
N SER A 681 3.40 -7.18 -5.45
CA SER A 681 2.53 -6.04 -5.05
C SER A 681 2.36 -5.88 -3.54
N GLY A 682 3.44 -5.93 -2.78
CA GLY A 682 3.39 -5.76 -1.32
C GLY A 682 4.72 -5.69 -0.61
N GLN A 683 4.73 -5.05 0.55
CA GLN A 683 5.91 -4.94 1.41
C GLN A 683 6.09 -6.15 2.34
N CYS A 684 6.01 -7.36 1.77
CA CYS A 684 5.95 -8.59 2.54
C CYS A 684 7.31 -9.05 3.07
N LEU A 685 8.40 -8.61 2.44
CA LEU A 685 9.76 -9.00 2.86
C LEU A 685 10.18 -8.34 4.18
N LEU A 686 9.80 -7.08 4.41
CA LEU A 686 10.21 -6.36 5.62
C LEU A 686 9.03 -5.79 6.40
N ASN A 687 8.37 -4.75 5.89
CA ASN A 687 7.41 -3.97 6.68
C ASN A 687 6.21 -4.76 7.23
N GLN A 688 5.85 -5.87 6.59
CA GLN A 688 4.78 -6.76 7.07
C GLN A 688 5.29 -7.78 8.10
N HIS A 689 6.57 -8.13 8.08
CA HIS A 689 7.13 -9.20 8.91
C HIS A 689 7.75 -8.66 10.19
N GLY A 690 7.75 -9.47 11.25
CA GLY A 690 8.35 -9.12 12.54
C GLY A 690 9.87 -9.11 12.51
N ASP A 691 10.48 -8.56 13.55
CA ASP A 691 11.94 -8.47 13.73
C ASP A 691 12.69 -8.14 12.44
N ILE A 692 12.49 -6.89 11.98
CA ILE A 692 13.04 -6.43 10.70
C ILE A 692 14.55 -6.67 10.63
N ASN A 693 15.29 -6.46 11.73
CA ASN A 693 16.74 -6.65 11.74
C ASN A 693 17.14 -8.09 11.47
N LYS A 694 16.48 -9.04 12.13
CA LYS A 694 16.73 -10.48 11.89
C LYS A 694 16.28 -10.91 10.51
N THR A 695 15.15 -10.40 10.04
CA THR A 695 14.64 -10.66 8.69
C THR A 695 15.63 -10.14 7.63
N MET A 696 16.21 -8.96 7.82
CA MET A 696 17.26 -8.43 6.93
C MET A 696 18.52 -9.30 6.89
N GLU A 697 18.97 -9.80 8.04
CA GLU A 697 20.11 -10.74 8.09
C GLU A 697 19.85 -11.98 7.23
N ILE A 698 18.65 -12.58 7.36
CA ILE A 698 18.27 -13.77 6.59
C ILE A 698 18.22 -13.46 5.09
N LEU A 699 17.64 -12.32 4.69
CA LEU A 699 17.49 -11.95 3.28
C LEU A 699 18.80 -11.49 2.62
N LYS A 700 19.76 -10.96 3.38
CA LYS A 700 21.09 -10.61 2.89
C LYS A 700 21.93 -11.84 2.54
N ASP A 701 21.67 -12.96 3.16
CA ASP A 701 22.36 -14.22 2.87
C ASP A 701 21.86 -14.81 1.54
N THR A 702 22.57 -14.50 0.46
CA THR A 702 22.26 -15.00 -0.89
C THR A 702 22.46 -16.50 -1.06
N THR A 703 23.14 -17.18 -0.12
CA THR A 703 23.26 -18.65 -0.11
C THR A 703 22.00 -19.32 0.37
N LYS A 704 21.21 -18.62 1.19
CA LYS A 704 19.91 -19.10 1.69
C LYS A 704 18.81 -18.88 0.66
N CYS A 705 18.59 -17.64 0.24
CA CYS A 705 17.67 -17.31 -0.83
C CYS A 705 18.46 -16.72 -2.01
N GLU A 706 18.51 -17.46 -3.12
CA GLU A 706 19.37 -17.12 -4.25
C GLU A 706 18.78 -16.03 -5.15
N PHE A 707 17.44 -15.96 -5.26
CA PHE A 707 16.78 -15.01 -6.14
C PHE A 707 15.48 -14.46 -5.56
N ILE A 708 15.33 -13.14 -5.59
CA ILE A 708 14.13 -12.43 -5.18
C ILE A 708 13.63 -11.57 -6.33
N VAL A 709 12.47 -11.88 -6.87
CA VAL A 709 11.74 -10.99 -7.79
C VAL A 709 10.69 -10.21 -7.04
N CYS A 710 10.64 -8.90 -7.27
CA CYS A 710 9.66 -8.01 -6.69
C CYS A 710 8.93 -7.21 -7.79
N SER A 711 7.59 -7.21 -7.77
CA SER A 711 6.78 -6.26 -8.52
C SER A 711 6.15 -5.29 -7.54
N ASP A 712 6.40 -4.00 -7.70
CA ASP A 712 5.84 -2.95 -6.86
C ASP A 712 5.69 -1.64 -7.65
N ILE A 713 4.99 -0.68 -7.09
CA ILE A 713 4.82 0.65 -7.68
C ILE A 713 5.81 1.69 -7.12
N PHE A 714 6.49 1.37 -6.02
CA PHE A 714 7.46 2.25 -5.35
C PHE A 714 8.72 1.50 -4.94
N MET A 715 9.82 2.26 -4.73
CA MET A 715 11.05 1.76 -4.12
C MET A 715 10.84 1.58 -2.60
N THR A 716 10.01 0.62 -2.23
CA THR A 716 9.68 0.31 -0.84
C THR A 716 10.86 -0.33 -0.11
N PRO A 717 10.87 -0.36 1.23
CA PRO A 717 11.89 -1.11 1.98
C PRO A 717 12.04 -2.56 1.50
N SER A 718 10.93 -3.24 1.18
CA SER A 718 10.96 -4.60 0.63
C SER A 718 11.55 -4.65 -0.78
N ALA A 719 11.22 -3.70 -1.64
CA ALA A 719 11.73 -3.61 -3.02
C ALA A 719 13.26 -3.49 -3.06
N LYS A 720 13.87 -2.84 -2.06
CA LYS A 720 15.34 -2.72 -1.96
C LYS A 720 16.07 -4.07 -1.80
N PHE A 721 15.36 -5.13 -1.42
CA PHE A 721 15.91 -6.49 -1.27
C PHE A 721 15.75 -7.36 -2.52
N ALA A 722 15.11 -6.85 -3.56
CA ALA A 722 14.95 -7.58 -4.82
C ALA A 722 16.29 -7.74 -5.56
N ASP A 723 16.44 -8.85 -6.28
CA ASP A 723 17.48 -9.05 -7.30
C ASP A 723 16.98 -8.56 -8.66
N LEU A 724 15.68 -8.73 -8.89
CA LEU A 724 14.96 -8.21 -10.05
C LEU A 724 13.73 -7.43 -9.57
N LEU A 725 13.65 -6.15 -9.96
CA LEU A 725 12.59 -5.24 -9.58
C LEU A 725 11.80 -4.81 -10.82
N LEU A 726 10.50 -5.06 -10.81
CA LEU A 726 9.60 -4.80 -11.93
C LEU A 726 8.58 -3.71 -11.59
N PRO A 727 8.37 -2.71 -12.46
CA PRO A 727 7.43 -1.62 -12.23
C PRO A 727 6.00 -2.07 -12.51
N GLY A 728 5.17 -2.15 -11.46
CA GLY A 728 3.76 -2.51 -11.54
C GLY A 728 2.84 -1.33 -11.86
N THR A 729 1.55 -1.65 -12.05
CA THR A 729 0.47 -0.69 -12.33
C THR A 729 -0.34 -0.34 -11.10
N THR A 730 -1.07 0.78 -11.18
CA THR A 730 -1.97 1.28 -10.14
C THR A 730 -3.43 1.00 -10.48
N VAL A 731 -4.35 1.36 -9.57
CA VAL A 731 -5.82 1.27 -9.79
C VAL A 731 -6.32 2.11 -10.96
N PHE A 732 -5.52 3.04 -11.46
CA PHE A 732 -5.88 3.91 -12.57
C PHE A 732 -5.41 3.38 -13.93
N GLU A 733 -4.59 2.33 -13.95
CA GLU A 733 -3.80 1.92 -15.12
C GLU A 733 -4.15 0.53 -15.65
N GLU A 734 -5.22 -0.09 -15.12
CA GLU A 734 -5.62 -1.45 -15.50
C GLU A 734 -7.12 -1.70 -15.36
N ASP A 735 -7.62 -2.71 -16.08
CA ASP A 735 -8.96 -3.26 -15.91
C ASP A 735 -8.96 -4.37 -14.86
N ASN A 736 -9.96 -4.38 -13.97
CA ASN A 736 -10.17 -5.43 -12.98
C ASN A 736 -11.60 -5.44 -12.44
N MET A 737 -11.92 -6.35 -11.52
CA MET A 737 -13.16 -6.39 -10.74
C MET A 737 -12.85 -6.72 -9.30
N ARG A 738 -13.69 -6.24 -8.38
CA ARG A 738 -13.51 -6.49 -6.96
C ARG A 738 -14.82 -6.52 -6.18
N SER A 739 -14.82 -7.27 -5.07
CA SER A 739 -15.85 -7.23 -4.03
C SER A 739 -15.26 -6.84 -2.68
N PRO A 740 -16.08 -6.31 -1.73
CA PRO A 740 -15.65 -6.07 -0.36
C PRO A 740 -15.45 -7.38 0.40
N TRP A 741 -14.84 -7.30 1.59
CA TRP A 741 -14.72 -8.43 2.50
C TRP A 741 -15.82 -8.39 3.56
N GLY A 742 -16.51 -9.50 3.76
CA GLY A 742 -17.34 -9.83 4.93
C GLY A 742 -18.49 -8.88 5.28
N SER A 743 -18.61 -7.73 4.66
CA SER A 743 -19.70 -6.81 4.91
C SER A 743 -19.94 -5.87 3.72
N GLY A 744 -21.00 -6.10 3.05
CA GLY A 744 -21.38 -5.36 1.86
C GLY A 744 -21.65 -6.33 0.73
N ASP A 745 -22.81 -6.21 0.14
CA ASP A 745 -23.26 -7.09 -0.92
C ASP A 745 -23.25 -6.33 -2.23
N TYR A 746 -22.05 -6.13 -2.76
CA TYR A 746 -21.85 -5.43 -4.01
C TYR A 746 -20.54 -5.85 -4.68
N ILE A 747 -20.45 -5.58 -5.95
CA ILE A 747 -19.22 -5.73 -6.75
C ILE A 747 -18.89 -4.42 -7.44
N CYS A 748 -17.60 -4.14 -7.59
CA CYS A 748 -17.10 -2.97 -8.29
C CYS A 748 -16.36 -3.36 -9.56
N SER A 749 -16.60 -2.63 -10.65
CA SER A 749 -15.76 -2.62 -11.83
C SER A 749 -14.59 -1.67 -11.62
N MET A 750 -13.42 -2.06 -12.09
CA MET A 750 -12.25 -1.23 -12.18
C MET A 750 -11.93 -1.09 -13.66
N SER A 751 -12.20 0.09 -14.23
CA SER A 751 -11.86 0.39 -15.62
C SER A 751 -10.53 1.13 -15.68
N GLN A 752 -9.70 0.83 -16.66
CA GLN A 752 -8.48 1.58 -16.93
C GLN A 752 -8.82 3.05 -17.16
N VAL A 753 -8.22 3.92 -16.38
CA VAL A 753 -8.46 5.38 -16.35
C VAL A 753 -7.47 6.12 -17.25
N ILE A 754 -6.19 5.72 -17.16
CA ILE A 754 -5.07 6.26 -17.94
C ILE A 754 -4.19 5.11 -18.42
N GLU A 755 -3.41 5.34 -19.46
CA GLU A 755 -2.37 4.41 -19.89
C GLU A 755 -1.27 4.32 -18.81
N PRO A 756 -0.68 3.12 -18.59
CA PRO A 756 0.47 2.98 -17.71
C PRO A 756 1.61 3.89 -18.17
N PRO A 757 2.11 4.80 -17.31
CA PRO A 757 3.20 5.70 -17.67
C PRO A 757 4.55 4.97 -17.65
N PHE A 758 5.52 5.53 -18.38
CA PHE A 758 6.87 4.98 -18.52
C PHE A 758 6.83 3.55 -19.06
N ALA A 759 7.69 2.67 -18.54
CA ALA A 759 7.69 1.26 -18.90
C ALA A 759 6.90 0.39 -17.91
N CYS A 760 5.91 0.93 -17.19
CA CYS A 760 5.08 0.16 -16.28
C CYS A 760 4.18 -0.80 -17.06
N ARG A 761 4.02 -2.03 -16.56
CA ARG A 761 3.17 -3.05 -17.19
C ARG A 761 2.34 -3.78 -16.12
N PRO A 762 1.06 -4.08 -16.40
CA PRO A 762 0.25 -4.95 -15.53
C PRO A 762 0.93 -6.31 -15.34
N GLU A 763 0.80 -6.88 -14.15
CA GLU A 763 1.46 -8.15 -13.84
C GLU A 763 1.01 -9.29 -14.75
N TYR A 764 -0.23 -9.29 -15.21
CA TYR A 764 -0.71 -10.29 -16.19
C TYR A 764 0.08 -10.23 -17.48
N GLU A 765 0.32 -9.04 -18.02
CA GLU A 765 0.96 -8.86 -19.32
C GLU A 765 2.41 -9.38 -19.32
N TRP A 766 3.21 -9.02 -18.33
CA TRP A 766 4.58 -9.50 -18.28
C TRP A 766 4.68 -10.98 -17.83
N MET A 767 3.75 -11.48 -16.97
CA MET A 767 3.73 -12.91 -16.62
C MET A 767 3.34 -13.80 -17.80
N LYS A 768 2.47 -13.32 -18.69
CA LYS A 768 2.16 -13.98 -19.97
C LYS A 768 3.43 -14.18 -20.82
N ASP A 769 4.28 -13.16 -20.89
CA ASP A 769 5.55 -13.23 -21.61
C ASP A 769 6.58 -14.14 -20.90
N VAL A 770 6.56 -14.25 -19.57
CA VAL A 770 7.33 -15.27 -18.84
C VAL A 770 6.80 -16.65 -19.13
N ALA A 771 5.48 -16.84 -19.17
CA ALA A 771 4.85 -18.12 -19.50
C ALA A 771 5.24 -18.60 -20.93
N GLU A 772 5.41 -17.68 -21.86
CA GLU A 772 5.94 -17.97 -23.21
C GLU A 772 7.35 -18.55 -23.13
N ARG A 773 8.26 -17.89 -22.40
CA ARG A 773 9.65 -18.31 -22.19
C ARG A 773 9.76 -19.65 -21.44
N LEU A 774 8.77 -19.98 -20.65
CA LEU A 774 8.64 -21.26 -19.96
C LEU A 774 7.99 -22.36 -20.83
N GLY A 775 7.35 -22.00 -21.96
CA GLY A 775 6.65 -22.92 -22.85
C GLY A 775 5.25 -23.31 -22.34
N ILE A 776 4.62 -22.48 -21.51
CA ILE A 776 3.31 -22.74 -20.87
C ILE A 776 2.28 -21.62 -21.13
N ARG A 777 2.50 -20.74 -22.12
CA ARG A 777 1.65 -19.58 -22.39
C ARG A 777 0.19 -19.95 -22.58
N GLU A 778 -0.09 -20.96 -23.45
CA GLU A 778 -1.45 -21.37 -23.77
C GLU A 778 -2.22 -21.84 -22.53
N ALA A 779 -1.59 -22.65 -21.68
CA ALA A 779 -2.15 -23.08 -20.40
C ALA A 779 -2.31 -21.92 -19.40
N PHE A 780 -1.41 -20.94 -19.43
CA PHE A 780 -1.46 -19.78 -18.54
C PHE A 780 -2.59 -18.83 -18.92
N THR A 781 -2.79 -18.57 -20.23
CA THR A 781 -3.79 -17.59 -20.70
C THR A 781 -5.18 -18.21 -20.87
N GLU A 782 -5.32 -19.50 -21.16
CA GLU A 782 -6.59 -20.15 -21.53
C GLU A 782 -7.34 -19.38 -22.65
N GLY A 783 -6.59 -18.74 -23.56
CA GLY A 783 -7.14 -17.93 -24.64
C GLY A 783 -7.53 -16.50 -24.25
N HIS A 784 -7.31 -16.08 -23.00
CA HIS A 784 -7.56 -14.71 -22.55
C HIS A 784 -6.28 -13.88 -22.68
N GLU A 785 -6.23 -12.96 -23.65
CA GLU A 785 -5.01 -12.23 -23.98
C GLU A 785 -4.75 -11.01 -23.11
N SER A 786 -5.77 -10.52 -22.37
CA SER A 786 -5.68 -9.35 -21.50
C SER A 786 -6.39 -9.55 -20.15
N MET A 787 -6.12 -8.65 -19.20
CA MET A 787 -6.89 -8.60 -17.95
C MET A 787 -8.38 -8.34 -18.20
N ALA A 788 -8.70 -7.52 -19.20
CA ALA A 788 -10.08 -7.21 -19.57
C ALA A 788 -10.83 -8.47 -20.06
N ASP A 789 -10.17 -9.34 -20.85
CA ASP A 789 -10.76 -10.60 -21.31
C ASP A 789 -11.08 -11.53 -20.13
N TRP A 790 -10.14 -11.67 -19.19
CA TRP A 790 -10.38 -12.43 -17.96
C TRP A 790 -11.55 -11.86 -17.15
N CYS A 791 -11.60 -10.55 -16.98
CA CYS A 791 -12.69 -9.91 -16.24
C CYS A 791 -14.05 -10.14 -16.92
N ALA A 792 -14.12 -10.01 -18.24
CA ALA A 792 -15.33 -10.28 -19.01
C ALA A 792 -15.78 -11.75 -18.86
N ALA A 793 -14.86 -12.71 -19.02
CA ALA A 793 -15.15 -14.13 -18.89
C ALA A 793 -15.66 -14.50 -17.48
N LEU A 794 -14.97 -14.01 -16.44
CA LEU A 794 -15.35 -14.24 -15.04
C LEU A 794 -16.71 -13.58 -14.70
N TYR A 795 -16.97 -12.37 -15.22
CA TYR A 795 -18.25 -11.70 -15.04
C TYR A 795 -19.39 -12.46 -15.71
N HIS A 796 -19.23 -12.92 -16.96
CA HIS A 796 -20.23 -13.73 -17.64
C HIS A 796 -20.53 -15.04 -16.92
N LYS A 797 -19.51 -15.69 -16.33
CA LYS A 797 -19.72 -16.86 -15.48
C LYS A 797 -20.50 -16.49 -14.20
N MET A 798 -20.25 -15.36 -13.59
CA MET A 798 -21.05 -14.86 -12.47
C MET A 798 -22.50 -14.57 -12.88
N GLN A 799 -22.71 -13.96 -14.06
CA GLN A 799 -24.02 -13.62 -14.58
C GLN A 799 -24.89 -14.87 -14.84
N GLN A 800 -24.28 -16.00 -15.18
CA GLN A 800 -25.01 -17.27 -15.29
C GLN A 800 -25.58 -17.74 -13.95
N ALA A 801 -24.87 -17.50 -12.85
CA ALA A 801 -25.32 -17.83 -11.48
C ALA A 801 -26.20 -16.74 -10.88
N HIS A 802 -26.09 -15.50 -11.36
CA HIS A 802 -26.77 -14.30 -10.87
C HIS A 802 -27.39 -13.53 -12.05
N PRO A 803 -28.53 -13.98 -12.58
CA PRO A 803 -29.19 -13.36 -13.75
C PRO A 803 -29.61 -11.90 -13.57
N GLU A 804 -29.68 -11.43 -12.32
CA GLU A 804 -29.96 -10.02 -11.96
C GLU A 804 -28.81 -9.08 -12.29
N LEU A 805 -27.60 -9.58 -12.55
CA LEU A 805 -26.45 -8.77 -12.96
C LEU A 805 -26.71 -8.12 -14.32
N PRO A 806 -26.43 -6.81 -14.49
CA PRO A 806 -26.61 -6.12 -15.77
C PRO A 806 -25.62 -6.65 -16.84
N ALA A 807 -25.84 -6.25 -18.08
CA ALA A 807 -24.83 -6.49 -19.14
C ALA A 807 -23.47 -5.91 -18.72
N TYR A 808 -22.38 -6.61 -19.07
CA TYR A 808 -21.03 -6.29 -18.59
C TYR A 808 -20.62 -4.82 -18.87
N GLU A 809 -20.90 -4.32 -20.06
CA GLU A 809 -20.59 -2.93 -20.42
C GLU A 809 -21.37 -1.92 -19.55
N LYS A 810 -22.62 -2.20 -19.21
CA LYS A 810 -23.42 -1.36 -18.33
C LYS A 810 -22.87 -1.37 -16.92
N PHE A 811 -22.40 -2.53 -16.44
CA PHE A 811 -21.70 -2.66 -15.15
C PHE A 811 -20.39 -1.85 -15.14
N ARG A 812 -19.59 -1.92 -16.19
CA ARG A 812 -18.36 -1.14 -16.35
C ARG A 812 -18.62 0.37 -16.30
N GLN A 813 -19.62 0.83 -17.03
CA GLN A 813 -19.99 2.25 -17.07
C GLN A 813 -20.47 2.78 -15.71
N ARG A 814 -21.26 1.98 -14.98
CA ARG A 814 -21.79 2.34 -13.67
C ARG A 814 -20.71 2.27 -12.57
N GLY A 815 -19.77 1.33 -12.70
CA GLY A 815 -18.67 1.10 -11.78
C GLY A 815 -19.02 0.26 -10.54
N ILE A 816 -20.31 0.05 -10.26
CA ILE A 816 -20.78 -0.72 -9.12
C ILE A 816 -22.11 -1.41 -9.43
N PHE A 817 -22.29 -2.59 -8.89
CA PHE A 817 -23.59 -3.25 -8.76
C PHE A 817 -23.79 -3.68 -7.31
N LYS A 818 -24.94 -3.35 -6.73
CA LYS A 818 -25.34 -3.68 -5.35
C LYS A 818 -26.55 -4.61 -5.40
N TRP A 819 -26.49 -5.71 -4.66
CA TRP A 819 -27.67 -6.51 -4.39
C TRP A 819 -28.48 -5.82 -3.30
N ALA A 820 -29.77 -5.70 -3.53
CA ALA A 820 -30.71 -5.19 -2.52
C ALA A 820 -31.21 -6.34 -1.64
N HIS A 821 -31.28 -6.13 -0.33
CA HIS A 821 -31.89 -7.09 0.58
C HIS A 821 -32.64 -6.39 1.70
N THR A 822 -33.67 -7.07 2.15
CA THR A 822 -34.55 -6.62 3.23
C THR A 822 -34.27 -7.33 4.55
N GLU A 823 -33.56 -8.47 4.50
CA GLU A 823 -33.33 -9.32 5.66
C GLU A 823 -31.81 -9.60 5.85
N PRO A 824 -31.32 -9.53 7.10
CA PRO A 824 -29.96 -9.89 7.41
C PRO A 824 -29.72 -11.40 7.28
N GLN A 825 -28.47 -11.78 7.04
CA GLN A 825 -28.04 -13.17 7.10
C GLN A 825 -27.59 -13.51 8.52
N ILE A 826 -28.25 -14.47 9.13
CA ILE A 826 -27.98 -14.94 10.49
C ILE A 826 -27.17 -16.24 10.44
N ALA A 827 -25.94 -16.23 10.95
CA ALA A 827 -25.11 -17.42 11.01
C ALA A 827 -25.73 -18.46 11.95
N PHE A 828 -25.77 -19.70 11.52
CA PHE A 828 -26.32 -20.85 12.27
C PHE A 828 -27.84 -20.80 12.54
N ALA A 829 -28.60 -19.94 11.90
CA ALA A 829 -30.08 -19.92 12.08
C ALA A 829 -30.73 -21.28 11.75
N ALA A 830 -30.26 -21.94 10.68
CA ALA A 830 -30.77 -23.25 10.31
C ALA A 830 -30.48 -24.32 11.35
N GLN A 831 -29.28 -24.30 11.97
CA GLN A 831 -28.87 -25.21 13.03
C GLN A 831 -29.74 -25.08 14.28
N ILE A 832 -30.06 -23.84 14.65
CA ILE A 832 -30.87 -23.57 15.82
C ILE A 832 -32.35 -23.87 15.54
N ALA A 833 -32.86 -23.61 14.34
CA ALA A 833 -34.24 -23.88 13.96
C ALA A 833 -34.55 -25.38 13.85
N ASP A 834 -33.68 -26.20 13.29
CA ASP A 834 -33.86 -27.64 13.12
C ASP A 834 -32.49 -28.36 13.20
N PHE A 835 -32.04 -28.58 14.43
CA PHE A 835 -30.75 -29.20 14.71
C PHE A 835 -30.64 -30.61 14.15
N ALA A 836 -31.72 -31.38 14.14
CA ALA A 836 -31.69 -32.76 13.64
C ALA A 836 -31.37 -32.83 12.13
N LYS A 837 -31.85 -31.84 11.35
CA LYS A 837 -31.56 -31.77 9.90
C LYS A 837 -30.29 -30.99 9.59
N ASN A 838 -29.94 -30.05 10.45
CA ASN A 838 -28.83 -29.13 10.23
C ASN A 838 -27.85 -29.18 11.41
N PRO A 839 -27.04 -30.23 11.59
CA PRO A 839 -26.03 -30.27 12.63
C PRO A 839 -24.95 -29.21 12.37
N PHE A 840 -24.20 -28.81 13.41
CA PHE A 840 -23.02 -27.99 13.22
C PHE A 840 -21.96 -28.78 12.41
N PRO A 841 -21.15 -28.12 11.57
CA PRO A 841 -20.16 -28.80 10.72
C PRO A 841 -18.89 -29.25 11.50
N THR A 842 -19.06 -29.58 12.76
CA THR A 842 -18.02 -30.19 13.61
C THR A 842 -18.08 -31.72 13.55
N PRO A 843 -17.04 -32.45 13.94
CA PRO A 843 -17.09 -33.91 14.01
C PRO A 843 -18.18 -34.45 14.92
N SER A 844 -18.54 -33.76 16.01
CA SER A 844 -19.61 -34.15 16.93
C SER A 844 -21.01 -33.74 16.46
N GLY A 845 -21.11 -32.90 15.42
CA GLY A 845 -22.36 -32.26 15.03
C GLY A 845 -22.83 -31.16 16.00
N LYS A 846 -22.08 -30.87 17.06
CA LYS A 846 -22.38 -29.87 18.09
C LYS A 846 -21.34 -28.74 18.14
N ILE A 847 -21.62 -27.68 18.87
CA ILE A 847 -20.66 -26.63 19.24
C ILE A 847 -19.64 -27.27 20.21
N GLU A 848 -18.39 -27.40 19.79
CA GLU A 848 -17.33 -28.06 20.58
C GLU A 848 -16.67 -27.04 21.52
N ILE A 849 -17.22 -26.85 22.73
CA ILE A 849 -16.58 -26.08 23.82
C ILE A 849 -15.32 -26.81 24.26
N PHE A 850 -15.42 -28.13 24.51
CA PHE A 850 -14.28 -29.04 24.55
C PHE A 850 -14.03 -29.57 23.15
N SER A 851 -12.82 -29.40 22.64
CA SER A 851 -12.45 -29.94 21.34
C SER A 851 -11.67 -31.24 21.44
N PRO A 852 -12.26 -32.39 21.05
CA PRO A 852 -11.54 -33.65 21.03
C PRO A 852 -10.30 -33.64 20.13
N ARG A 853 -10.33 -32.86 19.05
CA ARG A 853 -9.19 -32.70 18.13
C ARG A 853 -7.99 -32.02 18.80
N LEU A 854 -8.25 -30.96 19.59
CA LEU A 854 -7.17 -30.27 20.32
C LEU A 854 -6.67 -31.11 21.49
N TYR A 855 -7.57 -31.84 22.17
CA TYR A 855 -7.18 -32.77 23.23
C TYR A 855 -6.21 -33.84 22.72
N ALA A 856 -6.47 -34.40 21.55
CA ALA A 856 -5.63 -35.41 20.92
C ALA A 856 -4.20 -34.92 20.57
N LEU A 857 -3.96 -33.61 20.48
CA LEU A 857 -2.61 -33.03 20.27
C LEU A 857 -1.71 -33.21 21.52
N ASN A 858 -2.31 -33.47 22.68
CA ASN A 858 -1.61 -33.67 23.96
C ASN A 858 -0.61 -32.55 24.31
N LYS A 859 -1.03 -31.27 24.10
CA LYS A 859 -0.27 -30.06 24.43
C LYS A 859 -1.10 -29.09 25.31
N PRO A 860 -1.58 -29.53 26.49
CA PRO A 860 -2.58 -28.80 27.27
C PRO A 860 -2.11 -27.43 27.78
N GLU A 861 -0.80 -27.20 27.90
CA GLU A 861 -0.21 -25.96 28.38
C GLU A 861 -0.20 -24.84 27.27
N GLU A 862 -0.16 -25.24 26.00
CA GLU A 862 -0.11 -24.34 24.88
C GLU A 862 -1.38 -24.33 24.02
N ILE A 863 -1.99 -25.53 23.88
CA ILE A 863 -3.14 -25.80 23.01
C ILE A 863 -4.20 -26.58 23.80
N PRO A 864 -4.85 -25.99 24.81
CA PRO A 864 -5.83 -26.69 25.63
C PRO A 864 -7.11 -27.05 24.87
N ALA A 865 -7.75 -28.13 25.28
CA ALA A 865 -9.00 -28.62 24.69
C ALA A 865 -10.17 -27.65 24.90
N VAL A 866 -10.26 -27.00 26.06
CA VAL A 866 -11.19 -25.89 26.35
C VAL A 866 -10.42 -24.57 26.30
N PRO A 867 -11.07 -23.42 25.98
CA PRO A 867 -10.37 -22.12 26.03
C PRO A 867 -9.93 -21.82 27.47
N LYS A 868 -8.71 -21.32 27.63
CA LYS A 868 -8.12 -20.97 28.93
C LYS A 868 -7.27 -19.73 28.85
N TYR A 869 -7.19 -18.96 29.92
CA TYR A 869 -6.15 -17.97 30.07
C TYR A 869 -4.77 -18.67 30.17
N ILE A 870 -3.87 -18.28 29.29
CA ILE A 870 -2.47 -18.72 29.31
C ILE A 870 -1.59 -17.48 29.45
N ARG A 871 -0.64 -17.51 30.40
CA ARG A 871 0.32 -16.43 30.58
C ARG A 871 1.15 -16.22 29.30
N ALA A 872 1.08 -15.02 28.76
CA ALA A 872 1.78 -14.69 27.52
C ALA A 872 3.28 -14.45 27.75
N TRP A 873 4.13 -14.88 26.81
CA TRP A 873 5.47 -14.31 26.71
C TRP A 873 5.38 -12.83 26.39
N GLU A 874 6.33 -12.02 26.87
CA GLU A 874 6.29 -10.57 26.75
C GLU A 874 4.92 -9.95 27.15
N GLY A 875 4.25 -10.62 28.09
CA GLY A 875 2.98 -10.19 28.65
C GLY A 875 3.17 -9.41 29.99
N PRO A 876 2.05 -9.07 30.67
CA PRO A 876 2.10 -8.28 31.89
C PRO A 876 2.75 -9.01 33.09
N GLU A 877 2.87 -10.31 33.02
CA GLU A 877 3.44 -11.18 34.07
C GLU A 877 4.81 -11.76 33.69
N ASP A 878 5.40 -11.34 32.55
CA ASP A 878 6.71 -11.81 32.10
C ASP A 878 7.83 -11.09 32.87
N ALA A 879 8.86 -11.83 33.27
CA ALA A 879 10.03 -11.27 33.97
C ALA A 879 10.79 -10.21 33.14
N LEU A 880 10.73 -10.30 31.82
CA LEU A 880 11.32 -9.30 30.90
C LEU A 880 10.78 -7.89 31.12
N ARG A 881 9.64 -7.76 31.79
CA ARG A 881 9.04 -6.48 32.16
C ARG A 881 9.88 -5.66 33.14
N GLU A 882 10.77 -6.27 33.90
CA GLU A 882 11.73 -5.54 34.73
C GLU A 882 12.69 -4.69 33.87
N LYS A 883 13.02 -5.17 32.67
CA LYS A 883 13.88 -4.49 31.71
C LYS A 883 13.09 -3.58 30.76
N TYR A 884 11.93 -4.02 30.33
CA TYR A 884 11.06 -3.36 29.35
C TYR A 884 9.63 -3.21 29.92
N PRO A 885 9.35 -2.14 30.69
CA PRO A 885 8.15 -2.08 31.53
C PRO A 885 6.84 -1.80 30.80
N LEU A 886 6.89 -1.41 29.53
CA LEU A 886 5.71 -1.03 28.74
C LEU A 886 5.32 -2.13 27.74
N GLN A 887 4.03 -2.46 27.69
CA GLN A 887 3.48 -3.27 26.63
C GLN A 887 3.25 -2.41 25.38
N MET A 888 3.72 -2.86 24.23
CA MET A 888 3.52 -2.17 22.96
C MET A 888 2.50 -2.92 22.09
N ILE A 889 1.47 -2.21 21.63
CA ILE A 889 0.49 -2.69 20.67
C ILE A 889 0.55 -1.88 19.37
N GLY A 890 0.26 -2.52 18.24
CA GLY A 890 0.07 -1.86 16.96
C GLY A 890 -1.41 -1.51 16.74
N TRP A 891 -1.67 -0.54 15.88
CA TRP A 891 -3.03 -0.20 15.46
C TRP A 891 -3.09 0.29 14.02
N HIS A 892 -4.24 0.07 13.37
CA HIS A 892 -4.48 0.58 12.02
C HIS A 892 -4.73 2.08 12.07
N TYR A 893 -4.02 2.82 11.24
CA TYR A 893 -4.08 4.26 11.23
C TYR A 893 -4.98 4.78 10.11
N ALA A 894 -5.73 5.87 10.37
CA ALA A 894 -6.70 6.41 9.43
C ALA A 894 -6.07 6.82 8.08
N ARG A 895 -4.83 7.32 8.07
CA ARG A 895 -4.15 7.76 6.86
C ARG A 895 -3.65 6.63 5.97
N ARG A 896 -3.34 5.46 6.54
CA ARG A 896 -2.72 4.34 5.82
C ARG A 896 -3.61 3.11 5.76
N CYS A 897 -3.48 2.34 4.69
CA CYS A 897 -3.89 0.95 4.67
C CYS A 897 -2.64 0.07 4.73
N HIS A 898 -2.30 -0.42 5.91
CA HIS A 898 -0.99 -1.00 6.21
C HIS A 898 0.12 -0.01 5.82
N SER A 899 0.95 -0.31 4.82
CA SER A 899 2.03 0.56 4.33
C SER A 899 1.65 1.43 3.11
N VAL A 900 0.46 1.25 2.54
CA VAL A 900 -0.03 2.07 1.43
C VAL A 900 -0.41 3.46 1.93
N HIS A 901 -0.04 4.49 1.21
CA HIS A 901 -0.13 5.92 1.55
C HIS A 901 0.93 6.45 2.52
N ASP A 902 1.94 5.66 2.92
CA ASP A 902 3.00 6.18 3.79
C ASP A 902 3.88 7.25 3.12
N ASN A 903 3.96 7.20 1.79
CA ASN A 903 4.65 8.18 0.95
C ASN A 903 3.74 9.37 0.52
N ASN A 904 2.58 9.56 1.13
CA ASN A 904 1.68 10.68 0.81
C ASN A 904 1.89 11.81 1.83
N GLU A 905 2.62 12.84 1.44
CA GLU A 905 3.00 13.97 2.30
C GLU A 905 1.78 14.73 2.85
N ALA A 906 0.76 14.98 2.04
CA ALA A 906 -0.45 15.66 2.50
C ALA A 906 -1.20 14.87 3.58
N MET A 907 -1.16 13.53 3.52
CA MET A 907 -1.71 12.69 4.57
C MET A 907 -0.78 12.63 5.80
N GLU A 908 0.54 12.79 5.64
CA GLU A 908 1.49 12.92 6.74
C GLU A 908 1.24 14.21 7.53
N GLU A 909 1.03 15.33 6.85
CA GLU A 909 0.70 16.62 7.48
C GLU A 909 -0.62 16.56 8.24
N ALA A 910 -1.66 15.96 7.64
CA ALA A 910 -2.98 15.82 8.26
C ALA A 910 -3.01 14.83 9.43
N PHE A 911 -2.19 13.79 9.38
CA PHE A 911 -2.16 12.68 10.34
C PHE A 911 -0.71 12.29 10.63
N ARG A 912 -0.07 12.98 11.58
CA ARG A 912 1.31 12.74 11.95
C ARG A 912 1.50 11.35 12.55
N GLN A 913 2.62 10.69 12.24
CA GLN A 913 3.02 9.42 12.87
C GLN A 913 3.36 9.65 14.33
N GLU A 914 2.47 9.27 15.26
CA GLU A 914 2.61 9.51 16.69
C GLU A 914 2.31 8.25 17.50
N MET A 915 3.16 7.93 18.46
CA MET A 915 2.92 6.93 19.50
C MET A 915 2.02 7.53 20.57
N TRP A 916 0.97 6.81 20.99
CA TRP A 916 0.17 7.20 22.13
C TRP A 916 0.79 6.67 23.43
N MET A 917 0.90 7.53 24.42
CA MET A 917 1.43 7.23 25.76
C MET A 917 0.54 7.86 26.84
N ASN A 918 0.27 7.09 27.90
CA ASN A 918 -0.51 7.59 29.04
C ASN A 918 0.25 8.72 29.78
N PRO A 919 -0.43 9.75 30.31
CA PRO A 919 0.22 10.83 31.05
C PRO A 919 1.09 10.35 32.23
N GLN A 920 0.73 9.28 32.95
CA GLN A 920 1.52 8.72 34.03
C GLN A 920 2.87 8.16 33.55
N ASP A 921 2.82 7.39 32.45
CA ASP A 921 4.02 6.78 31.84
C ASP A 921 4.94 7.83 31.23
N ALA A 922 4.36 8.89 30.65
CA ALA A 922 5.09 10.00 30.06
C ALA A 922 5.80 10.85 31.15
N ALA A 923 5.09 11.17 32.24
CA ALA A 923 5.67 11.90 33.37
C ALA A 923 6.85 11.16 34.02
N ALA A 924 6.72 9.83 34.19
CA ALA A 924 7.80 8.97 34.71
C ALA A 924 9.08 8.99 33.86
N ARG A 925 8.99 9.45 32.59
CA ARG A 925 10.10 9.51 31.62
C ARG A 925 10.48 10.93 31.20
N ASN A 926 9.90 11.94 31.85
CA ASN A 926 10.07 13.35 31.50
C ASN A 926 9.73 13.66 30.03
N ILE A 927 8.70 12.96 29.50
CA ILE A 927 8.21 13.14 28.14
C ILE A 927 6.98 14.05 28.16
N VAL A 928 6.95 15.04 27.28
CA VAL A 928 5.78 15.90 27.07
C VAL A 928 5.17 15.65 25.67
N ASN A 929 3.93 16.12 25.49
CA ASN A 929 3.24 15.96 24.20
C ASN A 929 4.01 16.63 23.06
N GLY A 930 4.24 15.90 21.98
CA GLY A 930 4.98 16.36 20.80
C GLY A 930 6.49 16.08 20.85
N ASP A 931 7.03 15.59 21.95
CA ASP A 931 8.43 15.17 22.02
C ASP A 931 8.72 14.05 21.02
N ARG A 932 9.95 13.95 20.58
CA ARG A 932 10.48 12.79 19.88
C ARG A 932 11.13 11.84 20.87
N ALA A 933 10.80 10.55 20.78
CA ALA A 933 11.30 9.52 21.67
C ALA A 933 11.87 8.34 20.90
N GLU A 934 12.85 7.66 21.49
CA GLU A 934 13.34 6.37 21.07
C GLU A 934 12.58 5.28 21.82
N VAL A 935 11.96 4.37 21.08
CA VAL A 935 11.32 3.14 21.58
C VAL A 935 12.23 1.97 21.25
N PHE A 936 12.50 1.10 22.22
CA PHE A 936 13.51 0.07 22.05
C PHE A 936 13.23 -1.20 22.85
N ASN A 937 13.79 -2.29 22.37
CA ASN A 937 13.97 -3.57 23.07
C ASN A 937 15.21 -4.30 22.51
N ASP A 938 15.40 -5.59 22.84
CA ASP A 938 16.57 -6.35 22.38
C ASP A 938 16.61 -6.58 20.85
N ARG A 939 15.47 -6.41 20.15
CA ARG A 939 15.39 -6.59 18.68
C ARG A 939 15.82 -5.35 17.90
N GLY A 940 15.63 -4.17 18.45
CA GLY A 940 16.03 -2.93 17.77
C GLY A 940 15.54 -1.65 18.41
N LYS A 941 15.60 -0.57 17.63
CA LYS A 941 15.26 0.79 18.03
C LYS A 941 14.54 1.53 16.94
N MET A 942 13.54 2.32 17.33
CA MET A 942 12.87 3.26 16.41
C MET A 942 12.63 4.61 17.08
N GLN A 943 12.57 5.66 16.30
CA GLN A 943 12.23 7.01 16.74
C GLN A 943 10.83 7.39 16.26
N ILE A 944 10.07 8.01 17.14
CA ILE A 944 8.69 8.41 16.86
C ILE A 944 8.28 9.61 17.72
N PHE A 945 7.34 10.42 17.22
CA PHE A 945 6.73 11.48 18.03
C PHE A 945 5.76 10.91 19.05
N VAL A 946 5.63 11.58 20.20
CA VAL A 946 4.79 11.12 21.31
C VAL A 946 3.54 11.99 21.43
N LYS A 947 2.39 11.33 21.41
CA LYS A 947 1.11 11.92 21.80
C LYS A 947 0.78 11.50 23.23
N VAL A 948 0.93 12.41 24.18
CA VAL A 948 0.54 12.16 25.57
C VAL A 948 -0.98 12.29 25.66
N THR A 949 -1.67 11.22 26.07
CA THR A 949 -3.12 11.18 26.10
C THR A 949 -3.68 10.18 27.12
N PRO A 950 -4.76 10.53 27.88
CA PRO A 950 -5.44 9.58 28.76
C PRO A 950 -6.28 8.53 27.98
N ARG A 951 -6.31 8.59 26.66
CA ARG A 951 -7.04 7.67 25.78
C ARG A 951 -6.35 6.32 25.60
N ILE A 952 -5.31 6.02 26.38
CA ILE A 952 -4.67 4.71 26.48
C ILE A 952 -4.42 4.40 27.94
N MET A 953 -4.59 3.15 28.34
CA MET A 953 -4.38 2.73 29.71
C MET A 953 -2.90 2.84 30.13
N PRO A 954 -2.59 3.07 31.44
CA PRO A 954 -1.22 3.09 31.93
C PRO A 954 -0.49 1.76 31.69
N GLY A 955 0.83 1.84 31.48
CA GLY A 955 1.69 0.67 31.21
C GLY A 955 1.59 0.14 29.78
N VAL A 956 0.85 0.81 28.90
CA VAL A 956 0.68 0.44 27.49
C VAL A 956 1.00 1.63 26.59
N ILE A 957 1.75 1.37 25.51
CA ILE A 957 1.91 2.31 24.41
C ILE A 957 1.29 1.74 23.13
N SER A 958 0.82 2.62 22.27
CA SER A 958 0.32 2.18 20.98
C SER A 958 0.99 2.91 19.81
N VAL A 959 1.42 2.16 18.81
CA VAL A 959 2.18 2.64 17.65
C VAL A 959 1.37 2.42 16.38
N PRO A 960 1.15 3.45 15.53
CA PRO A 960 0.48 3.25 14.24
C PRO A 960 1.32 2.35 13.35
N GLN A 961 0.76 1.24 12.88
CA GLN A 961 1.46 0.31 12.00
C GLN A 961 1.61 0.85 10.57
N GLY A 962 2.57 0.30 9.83
CA GLY A 962 2.71 0.47 8.38
C GLY A 962 3.65 1.59 7.94
N ALA A 963 4.29 2.32 8.87
CA ALA A 963 5.37 3.23 8.51
C ALA A 963 6.51 2.48 7.81
N TRP A 964 7.03 3.05 6.72
CA TRP A 964 8.13 2.43 5.99
C TRP A 964 9.41 2.46 6.82
N PHE A 965 10.06 1.32 6.93
CA PHE A 965 11.35 1.20 7.60
C PHE A 965 12.40 2.09 6.93
N SER A 966 12.97 3.01 7.70
CA SER A 966 13.93 4.00 7.22
C SER A 966 15.04 4.19 8.26
N PRO A 967 16.03 3.29 8.29
CA PRO A 967 17.10 3.37 9.27
C PRO A 967 18.10 4.48 8.94
N ASP A 968 18.68 5.08 9.99
CA ASP A 968 19.85 5.94 9.88
C ASP A 968 21.15 5.11 9.74
N GLY A 969 22.30 5.81 9.69
CA GLY A 969 23.61 5.15 9.61
C GLY A 969 23.98 4.26 10.79
N LYS A 970 23.21 4.29 11.90
CA LYS A 970 23.36 3.45 13.08
C LYS A 970 22.31 2.31 13.15
N GLY A 971 21.48 2.19 12.14
CA GLY A 971 20.41 1.19 12.08
C GLY A 971 19.17 1.53 12.90
N ILE A 972 19.01 2.76 13.40
CA ILE A 972 17.86 3.20 14.15
C ILE A 972 16.78 3.69 13.16
N ASP A 973 15.60 3.09 13.21
CA ASP A 973 14.51 3.52 12.35
C ASP A 973 14.03 4.93 12.71
N GLN A 974 13.88 5.77 11.71
CA GLN A 974 13.54 7.20 11.86
C GLN A 974 12.07 7.52 11.66
N ARG A 975 11.25 6.54 11.28
CA ARG A 975 9.84 6.74 10.90
C ARG A 975 8.82 6.04 11.81
N GLY A 976 9.26 5.33 12.85
CA GLY A 976 8.37 4.59 13.75
C GLY A 976 7.81 3.30 13.14
N SER A 977 8.65 2.54 12.43
CA SER A 977 8.30 1.23 11.90
C SER A 977 8.22 0.19 13.02
N ILE A 978 7.01 -0.14 13.44
CA ILE A 978 6.73 -0.98 14.61
C ILE A 978 7.43 -2.35 14.55
N ASN A 979 7.58 -2.94 13.36
CA ASN A 979 8.13 -4.29 13.20
C ASN A 979 9.65 -4.39 13.45
N VAL A 980 10.33 -3.29 13.70
CA VAL A 980 11.68 -3.28 14.29
C VAL A 980 11.68 -3.91 15.69
N LEU A 981 10.55 -3.83 16.40
CA LEU A 981 10.39 -4.21 17.80
C LEU A 981 9.53 -5.45 18.01
N THR A 982 8.83 -5.96 16.98
CA THR A 982 7.97 -7.13 17.10
C THR A 982 8.75 -8.44 16.97
N SER A 983 8.20 -9.53 17.53
CA SER A 983 8.84 -10.84 17.56
C SER A 983 8.50 -11.71 16.34
N LEU A 984 9.40 -12.60 15.94
CA LEU A 984 9.14 -13.69 14.99
C LEU A 984 8.43 -14.89 15.61
N LYS A 985 8.25 -14.92 16.94
CA LYS A 985 7.61 -16.04 17.63
C LYS A 985 6.15 -16.18 17.22
N ALA A 986 5.82 -17.30 16.60
CA ALA A 986 4.48 -17.63 16.16
C ALA A 986 3.59 -18.16 17.29
N THR A 987 2.27 -18.03 17.17
CA THR A 987 1.31 -18.63 18.08
C THR A 987 1.29 -20.16 17.93
N PRO A 988 0.98 -20.94 18.98
CA PRO A 988 1.23 -22.37 18.98
C PRO A 988 0.32 -23.17 18.03
N LEU A 989 -0.95 -22.85 17.93
CA LEU A 989 -1.91 -23.60 17.09
C LEU A 989 -1.96 -23.08 15.67
N ALA A 990 -2.26 -21.81 15.50
CA ALA A 990 -2.44 -21.21 14.18
C ALA A 990 -1.13 -20.82 13.49
N LYS A 991 0.00 -20.85 14.20
CA LYS A 991 1.29 -20.33 13.73
C LYS A 991 1.17 -18.90 13.18
N GLY A 992 0.28 -18.10 13.79
CA GLY A 992 0.04 -16.71 13.44
C GLY A 992 1.04 -15.75 14.11
N ASN A 993 1.07 -14.50 13.65
CA ASN A 993 1.92 -13.48 14.25
C ASN A 993 1.29 -12.91 15.54
N ALA A 994 2.12 -12.81 16.59
CA ALA A 994 1.74 -12.22 17.86
C ALA A 994 2.13 -10.72 17.95
N GLN A 995 1.84 -9.92 16.91
CA GLN A 995 2.37 -8.57 16.74
C GLN A 995 1.97 -7.57 17.85
N HIS A 996 0.95 -7.88 18.66
CA HIS A 996 0.53 -7.05 19.79
C HIS A 996 1.08 -7.55 21.14
N THR A 997 2.06 -8.46 21.11
CA THR A 997 2.72 -9.02 22.29
C THR A 997 4.19 -8.65 22.26
N ASN A 998 4.53 -7.49 22.77
CA ASN A 998 5.90 -6.99 22.82
C ASN A 998 6.09 -6.13 24.05
N LEU A 999 7.23 -6.31 24.72
CA LEU A 999 7.70 -5.44 25.80
C LEU A 999 8.77 -4.49 25.26
N VAL A 1000 8.68 -3.24 25.66
CA VAL A 1000 9.58 -2.16 25.23
C VAL A 1000 9.83 -1.18 26.38
N ASP A 1001 10.87 -0.35 26.24
CA ASP A 1001 10.99 0.88 27.00
C ASP A 1001 11.09 2.09 26.06
N VAL A 1002 10.89 3.27 26.62
CA VAL A 1002 10.83 4.54 25.90
C VAL A 1002 11.73 5.55 26.61
N LYS A 1003 12.57 6.24 25.86
CA LYS A 1003 13.35 7.37 26.35
C LYS A 1003 13.20 8.60 25.47
N LYS A 1004 13.17 9.77 26.10
CA LYS A 1004 13.18 11.06 25.39
C LYS A 1004 14.48 11.21 24.61
N ILE A 1005 14.39 11.67 23.37
CA ILE A 1005 15.57 12.09 22.59
C ILE A 1005 15.89 13.52 23.04
N GLN A 1006 17.09 13.71 23.58
CA GLN A 1006 17.60 15.05 23.84
C GLN A 1006 17.95 15.68 22.50
N CYS A 1007 17.37 16.84 22.18
CA CYS A 1007 17.90 17.64 21.08
C CYS A 1007 19.32 18.06 21.49
N GLU A 1008 20.32 17.67 20.71
CA GLU A 1008 21.63 18.32 20.81
C GLU A 1008 21.38 19.79 20.46
N GLU A 1009 21.58 20.68 21.45
CA GLU A 1009 21.61 22.11 21.24
C GLU A 1009 22.82 22.42 20.34
N GLY A 1010 22.60 22.49 19.04
CA GLY A 1010 23.69 22.82 18.11
C GLY A 1010 23.35 22.52 16.64
N GLY A 1011 22.71 23.45 15.95
CA GLY A 1011 22.58 23.45 14.52
C GLY A 1011 21.26 24.05 14.03
N ALA A 1012 21.13 25.37 14.11
CA ALA A 1012 20.14 26.16 13.37
C ALA A 1012 20.54 26.27 11.89
#